data_6aa158b12ea8b57fff715f2fde0c25af
#
_entry.id   6aa158b12ea8b57fff715f2fde0c25af
#
_cell.length_a   1.000
_cell.length_b   1.000
_cell.length_c   1.000
_cell.angle_alpha   90.00
_cell.angle_beta   90.00
_cell.angle_gamma   90.00
#
_symmetry.space_group_name_H-M   'P 1'
#
loop_
_entity.id
_entity.type
_entity.pdbx_description
1 polymer ?
#
loop_
_entity_poly.entity_id
_entity_poly.type
_entity_poly.pdbx_seq_one_letter_code
_entity_poly.pdbx_strand_id
1 'polypeptide(L)'
;MLPPASIWQAVLFSGYDSMSSPQNSPVTDPTFSTPPVATRPAGQRLFLIDGYALIYRAFFALISRPLTTARGENTSAAWGVVNFLQRLTSAHKPEYLGWVHDSGLSFRHERYPAYKATREKLTEELQNDFDTGMERICQILEAYRVPVLSLKGYEADDVIGTLARQGAEQGLDVVIVSGDKDFQQLVRNHVWLLNPGRGGPAGVEESWVSVENGAERLGVPPSRVTDYLAMVGDSSDNVPGVKGIGEKTARDLVSEYGDLEAILAAAPSLTKKRPREALLEHAELARLSKELVTIKQDLPMPLELDVLRVKEADHARLRQIFVELEFNTLARALPDTLVAVATALPGAPEAVAETTRPVTYYVTVDRVEQLSAMLQRARTAPYIAIDTQTVTDPDSPQKIDALRSSLVGIGISVAPGEAYYLPLRHRTLQPLQGDFLLGDESGADSTEAAKPRAKRASKQAEPSSIAARAIAAGSPPALNLPSLDDPSMVELRALLEDPAVPKVAQNSKHHMLVLRRAGITLGGLVSDTMLASYVLDPGRRSHGLDLLALEFIDHAMTSQEDLAGKGKQQLAFDLVPVECARDFSCEIADVTWQLEQQFRPQLVTQHTYELYRDVELPLVGVLADVEWEGIQIDRSLFASLKERFARERQRVEQEIYVAAGGEFNINSNPQLREVLFDRLKLPSSKRTSTGPSTDASVLQELAEAGHELPVLLMEYRELSKLESTYIDALPALVNPHTGRLHTSFNQTVAATGRLSSTEPNLQNIPIRRELGRDIRRGFIPRDGSLLLAADYSQIELRLLAHLSNDPAFVAAFKSGGDIHRQTASLIFDVPLDGVTSEMRARAKTINFATIYGQGAHALSRQLKIAHSEAKEFIERYFERFQGVREYLDSSVTYAREHGYVETIFKRRRYIPELRDRNFNVRAFGERTAANSPIQGSAADLIKIAMINIRDRLLAERLVARMLLQVHDELVFEVPLEELEVVTGLVKHEMENAASLSVPLVVDVGSGRNWVETKH
;
A
#
# COMPACT_ATOMS: atom_id res chain seq x y z
N MET A 1 -32.63 6.64 7.01
CA MET A 1 -32.38 5.80 8.22
C MET A 1 -32.00 4.43 7.72
N LEU A 2 -30.72 4.12 7.70
CA LEU A 2 -30.18 2.80 7.33
C LEU A 2 -30.10 1.96 8.61
N PRO A 3 -30.52 0.70 8.64
CA PRO A 3 -30.34 -0.18 9.78
C PRO A 3 -28.86 -0.56 9.94
N PRO A 4 -28.41 -0.86 11.17
CA PRO A 4 -27.01 -1.13 11.45
C PRO A 4 -26.51 -2.44 10.83
N ALA A 5 -25.26 -2.46 10.40
CA ALA A 5 -24.55 -3.52 9.69
C ALA A 5 -24.45 -4.91 10.40
N SER A 6 -25.18 -5.13 11.48
CA SER A 6 -25.14 -6.36 12.30
C SER A 6 -26.04 -7.50 11.82
N ILE A 7 -26.90 -7.29 10.82
CA ILE A 7 -27.86 -8.32 10.35
C ILE A 7 -27.27 -9.19 9.22
N TRP A 8 -26.24 -8.72 8.54
CA TRP A 8 -25.64 -9.42 7.39
C TRP A 8 -24.73 -10.60 7.74
N GLN A 9 -24.24 -10.67 8.97
CA GLN A 9 -23.42 -11.81 9.42
C GLN A 9 -24.25 -13.06 9.77
N ALA A 10 -25.54 -12.93 9.97
CA ALA A 10 -26.39 -14.02 10.47
C ALA A 10 -26.93 -14.96 9.38
N VAL A 11 -27.05 -14.52 8.13
CA VAL A 11 -27.69 -15.33 7.05
C VAL A 11 -26.71 -16.24 6.31
N LEU A 12 -25.39 -15.94 6.37
CA LEU A 12 -24.35 -16.82 5.80
C LEU A 12 -23.68 -17.75 6.83
N PHE A 13 -24.09 -17.70 8.10
CA PHE A 13 -23.44 -18.41 9.21
C PHE A 13 -24.36 -19.22 10.12
N SER A 14 -25.60 -19.50 9.74
CA SER A 14 -26.44 -20.43 10.51
C SER A 14 -26.05 -21.88 10.28
N GLY A 15 -24.99 -22.33 10.94
CA GLY A 15 -24.55 -23.71 10.80
C GLY A 15 -23.44 -24.18 11.72
N TYR A 16 -23.04 -23.39 12.70
CA TYR A 16 -22.19 -23.92 13.79
C TYR A 16 -22.39 -23.09 15.05
N ASP A 17 -23.33 -23.53 15.88
CA ASP A 17 -23.41 -23.07 17.25
C ASP A 17 -22.65 -24.01 18.18
N SER A 18 -21.89 -23.39 19.03
CA SER A 18 -21.03 -23.94 20.09
C SER A 18 -21.77 -24.92 21.01
N MET A 19 -21.27 -26.12 21.15
CA MET A 19 -21.55 -26.95 22.34
C MET A 19 -20.43 -26.77 23.36
N SER A 20 -20.84 -26.18 24.48
CA SER A 20 -20.11 -26.11 25.73
C SER A 20 -19.84 -27.53 26.29
N SER A 21 -18.61 -27.73 26.73
CA SER A 21 -18.17 -28.92 27.44
C SER A 21 -18.86 -29.10 28.80
N PRO A 22 -19.26 -30.30 29.18
CA PRO A 22 -19.32 -30.71 30.58
C PRO A 22 -18.19 -31.64 30.92
N GLN A 23 -17.64 -31.44 32.11
CA GLN A 23 -16.61 -32.24 32.73
C GLN A 23 -17.18 -33.58 33.27
N ASN A 24 -16.33 -34.64 33.12
CA ASN A 24 -16.10 -35.80 33.99
C ASN A 24 -17.12 -36.92 34.15
N SER A 25 -16.84 -38.09 33.69
CA SER A 25 -16.23 -39.23 34.40
C SER A 25 -16.24 -40.50 33.55
N PRO A 26 -15.39 -41.49 33.70
CA PRO A 26 -15.14 -42.54 32.75
C PRO A 26 -16.16 -43.69 32.82
N VAL A 27 -16.80 -43.95 31.68
CA VAL A 27 -17.50 -45.24 31.50
C VAL A 27 -16.89 -45.88 30.25
N THR A 28 -16.38 -47.03 30.40
CA THR A 28 -15.77 -47.90 29.41
C THR A 28 -16.85 -48.47 28.46
N ASP A 29 -16.48 -48.50 27.15
CA ASP A 29 -16.99 -49.36 26.09
C ASP A 29 -18.16 -48.87 25.19
N PRO A 30 -18.24 -49.31 23.94
CA PRO A 30 -17.28 -49.88 23.00
C PRO A 30 -17.18 -49.16 21.61
N THR A 31 -16.11 -49.42 20.87
CA THR A 31 -15.97 -49.23 19.41
C THR A 31 -16.34 -47.83 18.84
N PHE A 32 -15.51 -46.85 19.07
CA PHE A 32 -15.45 -45.67 18.18
C PHE A 32 -14.84 -46.16 16.83
N SER A 33 -15.72 -46.38 15.84
CA SER A 33 -15.26 -46.37 14.47
C SER A 33 -14.80 -44.91 14.17
N THR A 34 -13.55 -44.75 13.79
CA THR A 34 -13.03 -43.49 13.23
C THR A 34 -14.00 -43.03 12.16
N PRO A 35 -14.37 -41.74 12.11
CA PRO A 35 -15.26 -41.25 11.04
C PRO A 35 -14.65 -41.60 9.67
N PRO A 36 -15.46 -41.96 8.68
CA PRO A 36 -14.96 -42.37 7.37
C PRO A 36 -14.18 -41.25 6.74
N VAL A 37 -12.90 -41.48 6.45
CA VAL A 37 -12.01 -40.49 5.81
C VAL A 37 -12.36 -40.49 4.32
N ALA A 38 -12.57 -39.27 3.76
CA ALA A 38 -12.81 -39.09 2.34
C ALA A 38 -11.66 -39.70 1.51
N THR A 39 -11.98 -40.52 0.52
CA THR A 39 -10.99 -40.93 -0.49
C THR A 39 -10.63 -39.74 -1.37
N ARG A 40 -9.41 -39.76 -1.95
CA ARG A 40 -8.93 -38.75 -2.90
C ARG A 40 -8.75 -39.36 -4.28
N PRO A 41 -8.95 -38.59 -5.36
CA PRO A 41 -8.74 -39.06 -6.73
C PRO A 41 -7.28 -39.46 -6.96
N ALA A 42 -7.06 -40.57 -7.69
CA ALA A 42 -5.75 -41.13 -7.96
C ALA A 42 -5.43 -41.26 -9.46
N GLY A 43 -6.44 -41.14 -10.33
CA GLY A 43 -6.32 -41.21 -11.79
C GLY A 43 -6.08 -39.85 -12.46
N GLN A 44 -6.31 -39.79 -13.78
CA GLN A 44 -6.33 -38.52 -14.52
C GLN A 44 -7.51 -37.67 -14.04
N ARG A 45 -7.22 -36.39 -13.69
CA ARG A 45 -8.16 -35.54 -12.95
C ARG A 45 -8.68 -34.40 -13.78
N LEU A 46 -10.02 -34.30 -13.80
CA LEU A 46 -10.77 -33.18 -14.36
C LEU A 46 -11.34 -32.34 -13.22
N PHE A 47 -10.90 -31.07 -13.11
CA PHE A 47 -11.44 -30.11 -12.16
C PHE A 47 -12.46 -29.22 -12.86
N LEU A 48 -13.69 -29.19 -12.33
CA LEU A 48 -14.78 -28.31 -12.77
C LEU A 48 -15.09 -27.31 -11.68
N ILE A 49 -14.81 -26.03 -11.94
CA ILE A 49 -14.94 -24.96 -10.96
C ILE A 49 -16.29 -24.25 -11.15
N ASP A 50 -17.08 -24.18 -10.08
CA ASP A 50 -18.23 -23.29 -9.98
C ASP A 50 -17.76 -21.85 -9.86
N GLY A 51 -17.64 -21.17 -11.01
CA GLY A 51 -16.99 -19.91 -11.15
C GLY A 51 -17.77 -18.75 -10.53
N TYR A 52 -19.09 -18.73 -10.75
CA TYR A 52 -19.90 -17.61 -10.28
C TYR A 52 -19.96 -17.55 -8.75
N ALA A 53 -20.19 -18.69 -8.09
CA ALA A 53 -20.21 -18.77 -6.64
C ALA A 53 -18.86 -18.35 -6.02
N LEU A 54 -17.76 -18.66 -6.68
CA LEU A 54 -16.42 -18.31 -6.22
C LEU A 54 -16.14 -16.82 -6.38
N ILE A 55 -16.51 -16.22 -7.51
CA ILE A 55 -16.38 -14.78 -7.78
C ILE A 55 -17.22 -14.00 -6.78
N TYR A 56 -18.48 -14.39 -6.60
CA TYR A 56 -19.40 -13.76 -5.66
C TYR A 56 -18.81 -13.78 -4.24
N ARG A 57 -18.33 -14.93 -3.81
CA ARG A 57 -17.67 -15.07 -2.51
C ARG A 57 -16.43 -14.17 -2.37
N ALA A 58 -15.59 -14.07 -3.39
CA ALA A 58 -14.40 -13.23 -3.40
C ALA A 58 -14.75 -11.73 -3.32
N PHE A 59 -15.77 -11.30 -4.08
CA PHE A 59 -16.25 -9.92 -4.09
C PHE A 59 -16.79 -9.50 -2.73
N PHE A 60 -17.68 -10.32 -2.13
CA PHE A 60 -18.30 -10.00 -0.85
C PHE A 60 -17.37 -10.16 0.36
N ALA A 61 -16.32 -10.96 0.26
CA ALA A 61 -15.35 -11.10 1.35
C ALA A 61 -14.67 -9.78 1.73
N LEU A 62 -14.52 -8.87 0.80
CA LEU A 62 -13.86 -7.58 0.98
C LEU A 62 -14.80 -6.38 0.78
N ILE A 63 -16.10 -6.57 0.74
CA ILE A 63 -17.08 -5.52 0.44
C ILE A 63 -17.01 -4.32 1.40
N SER A 64 -16.68 -4.55 2.67
CA SER A 64 -16.55 -3.48 3.68
C SER A 64 -15.25 -2.68 3.55
N ARG A 65 -14.24 -3.26 2.91
CA ARG A 65 -12.92 -2.67 2.67
C ARG A 65 -12.36 -3.23 1.36
N PRO A 66 -12.86 -2.79 0.22
CA PRO A 66 -12.45 -3.30 -1.06
C PRO A 66 -10.97 -2.99 -1.34
N LEU A 67 -10.32 -3.89 -2.07
CA LEU A 67 -9.04 -3.61 -2.70
C LEU A 67 -9.32 -2.77 -3.94
N THR A 68 -8.64 -1.63 -4.04
CA THR A 68 -8.80 -0.72 -5.18
C THR A 68 -7.45 -0.35 -5.74
N THR A 69 -7.38 -0.10 -7.04
CA THR A 69 -6.23 0.54 -7.68
C THR A 69 -6.12 2.00 -7.23
N ALA A 70 -4.99 2.65 -7.50
CA ALA A 70 -4.82 4.09 -7.29
C ALA A 70 -5.87 4.94 -8.07
N ARG A 71 -6.45 4.39 -9.13
CA ARG A 71 -7.50 5.00 -9.95
C ARG A 71 -8.92 4.67 -9.48
N GLY A 72 -9.06 3.91 -8.38
CA GLY A 72 -10.35 3.57 -7.76
C GLY A 72 -11.07 2.34 -8.33
N GLU A 73 -10.47 1.57 -9.25
CA GLU A 73 -11.05 0.32 -9.75
C GLU A 73 -11.06 -0.75 -8.64
N ASN A 74 -12.21 -1.39 -8.40
CA ASN A 74 -12.33 -2.45 -7.41
C ASN A 74 -11.76 -3.77 -7.91
N THR A 75 -10.65 -4.20 -7.33
CA THR A 75 -9.90 -5.40 -7.73
C THR A 75 -10.12 -6.61 -6.82
N SER A 76 -11.01 -6.51 -5.83
CA SER A 76 -11.21 -7.53 -4.78
C SER A 76 -11.55 -8.90 -5.33
N ALA A 77 -12.47 -8.97 -6.31
CA ALA A 77 -12.89 -10.23 -6.92
C ALA A 77 -11.77 -10.86 -7.74
N ALA A 78 -11.09 -10.07 -8.56
CA ALA A 78 -9.96 -10.52 -9.38
C ALA A 78 -8.81 -11.06 -8.51
N TRP A 79 -8.45 -10.33 -7.44
CA TRP A 79 -7.46 -10.78 -6.45
C TRP A 79 -7.82 -12.13 -5.84
N GLY A 80 -9.09 -12.30 -5.42
CA GLY A 80 -9.58 -13.55 -4.84
C GLY A 80 -9.50 -14.73 -5.80
N VAL A 81 -9.87 -14.53 -7.06
CA VAL A 81 -9.85 -15.56 -8.11
C VAL A 81 -8.41 -15.96 -8.45
N VAL A 82 -7.50 -15.01 -8.64
CA VAL A 82 -6.08 -15.31 -8.95
C VAL A 82 -5.45 -16.13 -7.82
N ASN A 83 -5.60 -15.70 -6.58
CA ASN A 83 -5.06 -16.45 -5.43
C ASN A 83 -5.67 -17.84 -5.28
N PHE A 84 -6.94 -17.98 -5.61
CA PHE A 84 -7.60 -19.28 -5.62
C PHE A 84 -7.03 -20.20 -6.70
N LEU A 85 -6.90 -19.72 -7.95
CA LEU A 85 -6.37 -20.49 -9.07
C LEU A 85 -4.93 -20.94 -8.80
N GLN A 86 -4.08 -20.06 -8.31
CA GLN A 86 -2.69 -20.38 -7.98
C GLN A 86 -2.60 -21.47 -6.89
N ARG A 87 -3.42 -21.36 -5.84
CA ARG A 87 -3.46 -22.38 -4.79
C ARG A 87 -3.96 -23.71 -5.33
N LEU A 88 -5.07 -23.71 -6.08
CA LEU A 88 -5.66 -24.92 -6.64
C LEU A 88 -4.68 -25.65 -7.56
N THR A 89 -4.09 -24.94 -8.51
CA THR A 89 -3.17 -25.51 -9.48
C THR A 89 -1.87 -26.00 -8.85
N SER A 90 -1.33 -25.26 -7.87
CA SER A 90 -0.11 -25.64 -7.16
C SER A 90 -0.32 -26.87 -6.26
N ALA A 91 -1.46 -26.92 -5.54
CA ALA A 91 -1.75 -28.01 -4.60
C ALA A 91 -2.18 -29.29 -5.30
N HIS A 92 -2.99 -29.18 -6.35
CA HIS A 92 -3.64 -30.34 -6.94
C HIS A 92 -3.12 -30.74 -8.33
N LYS A 93 -2.43 -29.83 -9.05
CA LYS A 93 -1.85 -30.06 -10.39
C LYS A 93 -2.83 -30.78 -11.32
N PRO A 94 -3.99 -30.20 -11.65
CA PRO A 94 -4.99 -30.83 -12.50
C PRO A 94 -4.47 -31.06 -13.91
N GLU A 95 -4.86 -32.18 -14.56
CA GLU A 95 -4.59 -32.42 -15.97
C GLU A 95 -5.56 -31.70 -16.88
N TYR A 96 -6.82 -31.59 -16.42
CA TYR A 96 -7.89 -30.87 -17.09
C TYR A 96 -8.58 -29.93 -16.14
N LEU A 97 -8.90 -28.72 -16.62
CA LEU A 97 -9.51 -27.65 -15.81
C LEU A 97 -10.57 -26.91 -16.62
N GLY A 98 -11.77 -26.79 -16.08
CA GLY A 98 -12.87 -26.00 -16.64
C GLY A 98 -13.44 -25.04 -15.61
N TRP A 99 -13.67 -23.82 -16.03
CA TRP A 99 -14.33 -22.78 -15.26
C TRP A 99 -15.76 -22.60 -15.78
N VAL A 100 -16.77 -22.74 -14.94
CA VAL A 100 -18.17 -22.78 -15.38
C VAL A 100 -18.92 -21.55 -14.87
N HIS A 101 -19.65 -20.90 -15.77
CA HIS A 101 -20.50 -19.72 -15.46
C HIS A 101 -21.98 -19.97 -15.75
N ASP A 102 -22.84 -19.30 -15.00
CA ASP A 102 -24.25 -19.15 -15.32
C ASP A 102 -24.46 -18.35 -16.62
N SER A 103 -25.46 -18.72 -17.42
CA SER A 103 -25.77 -18.04 -18.68
C SER A 103 -27.19 -17.45 -18.69
N GLY A 104 -27.49 -16.54 -17.77
CA GLY A 104 -28.76 -15.84 -17.69
C GLY A 104 -29.84 -16.64 -17.00
N LEU A 105 -31.11 -16.48 -17.44
CA LEU A 105 -32.26 -17.19 -16.87
C LEU A 105 -32.26 -18.68 -17.27
N SER A 106 -32.48 -19.56 -16.31
CA SER A 106 -32.53 -21.00 -16.52
C SER A 106 -33.98 -21.49 -16.71
N PHE A 107 -34.18 -22.72 -17.20
CA PHE A 107 -35.44 -23.40 -17.28
C PHE A 107 -36.22 -23.44 -15.95
N ARG A 108 -35.50 -23.32 -14.80
CA ARG A 108 -36.14 -23.27 -13.46
C ARG A 108 -36.96 -22.01 -13.27
N HIS A 109 -36.54 -20.88 -13.85
CA HIS A 109 -37.28 -19.62 -13.82
C HIS A 109 -38.54 -19.69 -14.66
N GLU A 110 -38.51 -20.41 -15.79
CA GLU A 110 -39.71 -20.66 -16.61
C GLU A 110 -40.68 -21.57 -15.87
N ARG A 111 -40.15 -22.60 -15.20
CA ARG A 111 -40.95 -23.60 -14.46
C ARG A 111 -41.56 -23.06 -13.17
N TYR A 112 -40.83 -22.19 -12.47
CA TYR A 112 -41.21 -21.57 -11.21
C TYR A 112 -40.74 -20.11 -11.16
N PRO A 113 -41.56 -19.12 -11.56
CA PRO A 113 -41.12 -17.70 -11.64
C PRO A 113 -40.63 -17.09 -10.32
N ALA A 114 -40.97 -17.69 -9.17
CA ALA A 114 -40.47 -17.26 -7.87
C ALA A 114 -39.08 -17.83 -7.53
N TYR A 115 -38.48 -18.67 -8.38
CA TYR A 115 -37.14 -19.23 -8.19
C TYR A 115 -36.12 -18.11 -8.12
N LYS A 116 -35.27 -18.13 -7.09
CA LYS A 116 -34.23 -17.10 -6.79
C LYS A 116 -34.75 -15.65 -6.64
N ALA A 117 -36.11 -15.44 -6.58
CA ALA A 117 -36.70 -14.10 -6.49
C ALA A 117 -36.43 -13.40 -5.14
N THR A 118 -36.04 -14.13 -4.12
CA THR A 118 -35.70 -13.62 -2.79
C THR A 118 -34.26 -13.15 -2.70
N ARG A 119 -33.41 -13.41 -3.72
CA ARG A 119 -32.02 -12.92 -3.74
C ARG A 119 -32.03 -11.40 -3.83
N GLU A 120 -31.33 -10.74 -2.91
CA GLU A 120 -31.20 -9.29 -2.95
C GLU A 120 -30.43 -8.86 -4.19
N LYS A 121 -30.99 -7.88 -4.89
CA LYS A 121 -30.31 -7.24 -6.02
C LYS A 121 -29.21 -6.33 -5.50
N LEU A 122 -28.08 -6.36 -6.15
CA LEU A 122 -27.03 -5.38 -5.92
C LEU A 122 -27.55 -3.97 -6.23
N THR A 123 -27.03 -2.97 -5.53
CA THR A 123 -27.23 -1.58 -5.96
C THR A 123 -26.58 -1.40 -7.34
N GLU A 124 -27.03 -0.43 -8.11
CA GLU A 124 -26.49 -0.16 -9.45
C GLU A 124 -24.96 -0.01 -9.43
N GLU A 125 -24.44 0.67 -8.43
CA GLU A 125 -23.00 0.87 -8.23
C GLU A 125 -22.27 -0.46 -7.92
N LEU A 126 -22.80 -1.31 -7.03
CA LEU A 126 -22.20 -2.62 -6.72
C LEU A 126 -22.29 -3.56 -7.92
N GLN A 127 -23.32 -3.42 -8.73
CA GLN A 127 -23.45 -4.18 -9.96
C GLN A 127 -22.36 -3.80 -10.96
N ASN A 128 -22.12 -2.50 -11.15
CA ASN A 128 -21.07 -2.02 -12.05
C ASN A 128 -19.68 -2.50 -11.60
N ASP A 129 -19.37 -2.49 -10.30
CA ASP A 129 -18.10 -3.02 -9.78
C ASP A 129 -17.97 -4.51 -10.00
N PHE A 130 -19.08 -5.24 -9.77
CA PHE A 130 -19.13 -6.67 -9.99
C PHE A 130 -18.92 -7.01 -11.47
N ASP A 131 -19.57 -6.26 -12.36
CA ASP A 131 -19.47 -6.46 -13.81
C ASP A 131 -18.05 -6.13 -14.31
N THR A 132 -17.45 -5.03 -13.85
CA THR A 132 -16.04 -4.70 -14.14
C THR A 132 -15.11 -5.79 -13.60
N GLY A 133 -15.33 -6.26 -12.38
CA GLY A 133 -14.57 -7.37 -11.80
C GLY A 133 -14.69 -8.65 -12.61
N MET A 134 -15.90 -8.94 -13.15
CA MET A 134 -16.15 -10.09 -14.03
C MET A 134 -15.37 -9.98 -15.34
N GLU A 135 -15.35 -8.80 -15.99
CA GLU A 135 -14.56 -8.57 -17.20
C GLU A 135 -13.07 -8.83 -16.96
N ARG A 136 -12.52 -8.30 -15.85
CA ARG A 136 -11.12 -8.55 -15.45
C ARG A 136 -10.85 -10.03 -15.19
N ILE A 137 -11.76 -10.73 -14.53
CA ILE A 137 -11.62 -12.17 -14.28
C ILE A 137 -11.63 -12.95 -15.60
N CYS A 138 -12.50 -12.60 -16.55
CA CYS A 138 -12.52 -13.23 -17.87
C CYS A 138 -11.18 -13.03 -18.61
N GLN A 139 -10.61 -11.82 -18.59
CA GLN A 139 -9.29 -11.53 -19.15
C GLN A 139 -8.18 -12.38 -18.47
N ILE A 140 -8.24 -12.51 -17.15
CA ILE A 140 -7.30 -13.34 -16.37
C ILE A 140 -7.42 -14.81 -16.73
N LEU A 141 -8.65 -15.35 -16.81
CA LEU A 141 -8.90 -16.75 -17.19
C LEU A 141 -8.41 -17.04 -18.61
N GLU A 142 -8.65 -16.12 -19.54
CA GLU A 142 -8.14 -16.21 -20.92
C GLU A 142 -6.61 -16.27 -20.93
N ALA A 143 -5.95 -15.39 -20.20
CA ALA A 143 -4.50 -15.37 -20.07
C ALA A 143 -3.93 -16.61 -19.37
N TYR A 144 -4.64 -17.17 -18.39
CA TYR A 144 -4.32 -18.49 -17.81
C TYR A 144 -4.65 -19.64 -18.75
N ARG A 145 -5.29 -19.37 -19.90
CA ARG A 145 -5.79 -20.37 -20.85
C ARG A 145 -6.75 -21.37 -20.21
N VAL A 146 -7.55 -20.91 -19.25
CA VAL A 146 -8.61 -21.66 -18.58
C VAL A 146 -9.92 -21.41 -19.32
N PRO A 147 -10.53 -22.43 -19.95
CA PRO A 147 -11.76 -22.27 -20.71
C PRO A 147 -12.95 -21.96 -19.78
N VAL A 148 -13.73 -20.96 -20.17
CA VAL A 148 -14.99 -20.60 -19.49
C VAL A 148 -16.13 -21.30 -20.23
N LEU A 149 -16.88 -22.12 -19.51
CA LEU A 149 -17.95 -22.95 -20.03
C LEU A 149 -19.31 -22.42 -19.57
N SER A 150 -20.26 -22.33 -20.47
CA SER A 150 -21.66 -22.01 -20.13
C SER A 150 -22.61 -22.51 -21.19
N LEU A 151 -23.86 -22.72 -20.86
CA LEU A 151 -24.92 -23.10 -21.80
C LEU A 151 -26.19 -22.27 -21.56
N LYS A 152 -26.65 -21.59 -22.59
CA LYS A 152 -27.85 -20.72 -22.50
C LYS A 152 -29.07 -21.53 -22.09
N GLY A 153 -29.80 -21.00 -21.09
CA GLY A 153 -31.02 -21.64 -20.57
C GLY A 153 -30.79 -22.64 -19.43
N TYR A 154 -29.50 -22.85 -19.04
CA TYR A 154 -29.12 -23.73 -17.93
C TYR A 154 -28.16 -23.00 -16.97
N GLU A 155 -28.14 -23.47 -15.72
CA GLU A 155 -27.23 -22.98 -14.70
C GLU A 155 -25.88 -23.70 -14.77
N ALA A 156 -24.87 -23.07 -14.14
CA ALA A 156 -23.53 -23.65 -14.03
C ALA A 156 -23.57 -25.07 -13.46
N ASP A 157 -24.46 -25.31 -12.51
CA ASP A 157 -24.64 -26.61 -11.85
C ASP A 157 -24.99 -27.73 -12.84
N ASP A 158 -25.91 -27.43 -13.79
CA ASP A 158 -26.35 -28.38 -14.81
C ASP A 158 -25.21 -28.70 -15.81
N VAL A 159 -24.42 -27.68 -16.16
CA VAL A 159 -23.23 -27.83 -17.01
C VAL A 159 -22.18 -28.71 -16.30
N ILE A 160 -21.88 -28.38 -15.03
CA ILE A 160 -20.94 -29.15 -14.19
C ILE A 160 -21.45 -30.60 -14.04
N GLY A 161 -22.74 -30.79 -13.74
CA GLY A 161 -23.33 -32.14 -13.59
C GLY A 161 -23.22 -32.98 -14.84
N THR A 162 -23.47 -32.39 -16.02
CA THR A 162 -23.36 -33.06 -17.32
C THR A 162 -21.93 -33.45 -17.64
N LEU A 163 -20.98 -32.52 -17.49
CA LEU A 163 -19.55 -32.77 -17.77
C LEU A 163 -18.94 -33.75 -16.76
N ALA A 164 -19.37 -33.68 -15.48
CA ALA A 164 -18.93 -34.61 -14.46
C ALA A 164 -19.39 -36.06 -14.77
N ARG A 165 -20.65 -36.22 -15.24
CA ARG A 165 -21.13 -37.52 -15.68
C ARG A 165 -20.30 -38.07 -16.87
N GLN A 166 -20.13 -37.25 -17.91
CA GLN A 166 -19.39 -37.65 -19.11
C GLN A 166 -17.93 -37.93 -18.80
N GLY A 167 -17.28 -37.18 -17.91
CA GLY A 167 -15.90 -37.42 -17.49
C GLY A 167 -15.74 -38.75 -16.75
N ALA A 168 -16.64 -39.04 -15.80
CA ALA A 168 -16.64 -40.32 -15.07
C ALA A 168 -16.91 -41.49 -15.99
N GLU A 169 -17.81 -41.37 -16.99
CA GLU A 169 -18.06 -42.40 -18.01
C GLU A 169 -16.84 -42.64 -18.90
N GLN A 170 -15.98 -41.66 -19.11
CA GLN A 170 -14.69 -41.79 -19.82
C GLN A 170 -13.54 -42.28 -18.92
N GLY A 171 -13.80 -42.58 -17.65
CA GLY A 171 -12.83 -43.10 -16.71
C GLY A 171 -11.95 -42.03 -16.05
N LEU A 172 -12.31 -40.76 -16.12
CA LEU A 172 -11.61 -39.69 -15.44
C LEU A 172 -12.09 -39.56 -13.97
N ASP A 173 -11.19 -39.14 -13.10
CA ASP A 173 -11.52 -38.73 -11.76
C ASP A 173 -11.94 -37.25 -11.78
N VAL A 174 -13.23 -36.98 -11.63
CA VAL A 174 -13.81 -35.65 -11.71
C VAL A 174 -13.90 -35.04 -10.33
N VAL A 175 -13.37 -33.80 -10.17
CA VAL A 175 -13.40 -33.00 -8.95
C VAL A 175 -14.24 -31.76 -9.20
N ILE A 176 -15.41 -31.70 -8.59
CA ILE A 176 -16.26 -30.50 -8.59
C ILE A 176 -15.76 -29.57 -7.49
N VAL A 177 -15.43 -28.34 -7.84
CA VAL A 177 -14.90 -27.35 -6.89
C VAL A 177 -15.98 -26.31 -6.59
N SER A 178 -16.69 -26.50 -5.50
CA SER A 178 -17.75 -25.60 -5.03
C SER A 178 -17.98 -25.74 -3.52
N GLY A 179 -18.45 -24.65 -2.91
CA GLY A 179 -18.95 -24.64 -1.54
C GLY A 179 -20.43 -25.02 -1.43
N ASP A 180 -21.14 -25.14 -2.57
CA ASP A 180 -22.55 -25.42 -2.58
C ASP A 180 -22.86 -26.86 -2.15
N LYS A 181 -23.88 -26.99 -1.30
CA LYS A 181 -24.36 -28.30 -0.79
C LYS A 181 -25.05 -29.12 -1.86
N ASP A 182 -25.62 -28.46 -2.86
CA ASP A 182 -26.44 -29.10 -3.88
C ASP A 182 -25.62 -30.02 -4.79
N PHE A 183 -24.34 -29.72 -5.00
CA PHE A 183 -23.42 -30.60 -5.71
C PHE A 183 -23.18 -31.95 -5.01
N GLN A 184 -23.58 -32.10 -3.76
CA GLN A 184 -23.45 -33.36 -3.04
C GLN A 184 -24.26 -34.48 -3.68
N GLN A 185 -25.35 -34.17 -4.41
CA GLN A 185 -26.16 -35.13 -5.19
C GLN A 185 -25.36 -35.77 -6.34
N LEU A 186 -24.23 -35.16 -6.80
CA LEU A 186 -23.42 -35.64 -7.91
C LEU A 186 -22.29 -36.57 -7.45
N VAL A 187 -22.02 -36.63 -6.13
CA VAL A 187 -20.92 -37.44 -5.56
C VAL A 187 -21.22 -38.91 -5.75
N ARG A 188 -20.27 -39.60 -6.44
CA ARG A 188 -20.34 -41.02 -6.76
C ARG A 188 -18.92 -41.50 -7.08
N ASN A 189 -18.77 -42.78 -7.44
CA ASN A 189 -17.50 -43.29 -7.92
C ASN A 189 -16.98 -42.44 -9.09
N HIS A 190 -15.73 -42.02 -9.05
CA HIS A 190 -15.09 -41.09 -9.99
C HIS A 190 -15.63 -39.66 -9.98
N VAL A 191 -16.44 -39.26 -9.00
CA VAL A 191 -16.89 -37.88 -8.84
C VAL A 191 -16.77 -37.44 -7.37
N TRP A 192 -15.90 -36.46 -7.10
CA TRP A 192 -15.66 -35.88 -5.78
C TRP A 192 -16.13 -34.43 -5.75
N LEU A 193 -16.49 -33.95 -4.57
CA LEU A 193 -16.72 -32.55 -4.32
C LEU A 193 -15.58 -31.99 -3.43
N LEU A 194 -14.92 -30.94 -3.88
CA LEU A 194 -13.93 -30.19 -3.13
C LEU A 194 -14.52 -28.84 -2.71
N ASN A 195 -14.73 -28.66 -1.41
CA ASN A 195 -14.98 -27.33 -0.87
C ASN A 195 -13.63 -26.64 -0.63
N PRO A 196 -13.33 -25.55 -1.34
CA PRO A 196 -11.98 -24.95 -1.41
C PRO A 196 -11.59 -24.15 -0.17
N GLY A 197 -12.23 -24.29 0.97
CA GLY A 197 -11.84 -23.61 2.20
C GLY A 197 -11.70 -22.07 2.07
N ARG A 198 -11.16 -21.42 3.11
CA ARG A 198 -10.78 -20.00 3.13
C ARG A 198 -9.31 -19.89 3.50
N GLY A 199 -8.52 -19.14 2.75
CA GLY A 199 -7.15 -18.82 3.12
C GLY A 199 -7.06 -17.77 4.24
N GLY A 200 -5.92 -17.71 4.94
CA GLY A 200 -5.62 -16.75 5.99
C GLY A 200 -5.53 -17.37 7.39
N PRO A 201 -5.07 -16.63 8.41
CA PRO A 201 -4.82 -17.14 9.77
C PRO A 201 -6.05 -17.67 10.52
N ALA A 202 -7.25 -17.26 10.09
CA ALA A 202 -8.54 -17.76 10.58
C ALA A 202 -9.25 -18.61 9.51
N GLY A 203 -8.49 -19.21 8.58
CA GLY A 203 -9.02 -19.89 7.42
C GLY A 203 -9.68 -21.21 7.76
N VAL A 204 -10.73 -21.56 7.01
CA VAL A 204 -11.31 -22.89 6.99
C VAL A 204 -10.48 -23.72 6.03
N GLU A 205 -10.00 -24.88 6.48
CA GLU A 205 -9.28 -25.83 5.62
C GLU A 205 -10.17 -26.35 4.49
N GLU A 206 -9.56 -26.76 3.38
CA GLU A 206 -10.28 -27.42 2.30
C GLU A 206 -10.87 -28.74 2.78
N SER A 207 -12.07 -29.07 2.34
CA SER A 207 -12.72 -30.33 2.70
C SER A 207 -13.15 -31.12 1.47
N TRP A 208 -12.86 -32.41 1.50
CA TRP A 208 -13.20 -33.35 0.44
C TRP A 208 -14.45 -34.15 0.80
N VAL A 209 -15.36 -34.27 -0.16
CA VAL A 209 -16.55 -35.11 -0.05
C VAL A 209 -16.47 -36.20 -1.11
N SER A 210 -16.53 -37.42 -0.67
CA SER A 210 -16.55 -38.64 -1.46
C SER A 210 -17.75 -39.49 -1.10
N VAL A 211 -17.89 -40.65 -1.70
CA VAL A 211 -18.97 -41.59 -1.40
C VAL A 211 -18.93 -42.02 0.06
N GLU A 212 -17.76 -42.16 0.63
CA GLU A 212 -17.53 -42.68 1.99
C GLU A 212 -18.05 -41.69 3.07
N ASN A 213 -17.84 -40.39 2.92
CA ASN A 213 -18.24 -39.38 3.86
C ASN A 213 -19.37 -38.47 3.38
N GLY A 214 -19.94 -38.74 2.19
CA GLY A 214 -20.94 -37.87 1.56
C GLY A 214 -22.25 -37.73 2.33
N ALA A 215 -22.51 -38.61 3.31
CA ALA A 215 -23.68 -38.50 4.16
C ALA A 215 -23.48 -37.55 5.37
N GLU A 216 -22.25 -37.17 5.71
CA GLU A 216 -21.99 -36.44 6.98
C GLU A 216 -22.61 -35.04 7.02
N ARG A 217 -22.59 -34.30 5.92
CA ARG A 217 -23.04 -32.90 5.89
C ARG A 217 -24.55 -32.75 5.96
N LEU A 218 -25.29 -33.52 5.15
CA LEU A 218 -26.77 -33.45 5.07
C LEU A 218 -27.49 -34.55 5.84
N GLY A 219 -26.76 -35.56 6.31
CA GLY A 219 -27.32 -36.70 7.05
C GLY A 219 -28.08 -37.68 6.16
N VAL A 220 -27.87 -37.60 4.83
CA VAL A 220 -28.43 -38.53 3.83
C VAL A 220 -27.35 -38.88 2.80
N PRO A 221 -27.33 -40.07 2.23
CA PRO A 221 -26.36 -40.43 1.21
C PRO A 221 -26.50 -39.57 -0.06
N PRO A 222 -25.45 -39.36 -0.85
CA PRO A 222 -25.48 -38.53 -2.06
C PRO A 222 -26.63 -38.84 -3.01
N SER A 223 -26.95 -40.10 -3.21
CA SER A 223 -28.04 -40.57 -4.08
C SER A 223 -29.46 -40.17 -3.58
N ARG A 224 -29.61 -39.65 -2.36
CA ARG A 224 -30.84 -39.24 -1.74
C ARG A 224 -30.95 -37.77 -1.41
N VAL A 225 -29.95 -36.97 -1.81
CA VAL A 225 -29.91 -35.54 -1.54
C VAL A 225 -31.07 -34.79 -2.19
N THR A 226 -31.44 -35.15 -3.43
CA THR A 226 -32.59 -34.54 -4.12
C THR A 226 -33.91 -34.85 -3.44
N ASP A 227 -34.10 -36.09 -2.93
CA ASP A 227 -35.30 -36.48 -2.17
C ASP A 227 -35.42 -35.73 -0.83
N TYR A 228 -34.29 -35.54 -0.17
CA TYR A 228 -34.19 -34.75 1.06
C TYR A 228 -34.53 -33.27 0.82
N LEU A 229 -33.89 -32.64 -0.19
CA LEU A 229 -34.08 -31.23 -0.52
C LEU A 229 -35.50 -30.97 -1.07
N ALA A 230 -36.10 -31.92 -1.76
CA ALA A 230 -37.51 -31.84 -2.19
C ALA A 230 -38.47 -31.59 -1.05
N MET A 231 -38.18 -32.17 0.13
CA MET A 231 -39.02 -32.04 1.32
C MET A 231 -38.66 -30.82 2.17
N VAL A 232 -37.35 -30.52 2.34
CA VAL A 232 -36.91 -29.42 3.18
C VAL A 232 -37.01 -28.08 2.43
N GLY A 233 -36.85 -28.09 1.12
CA GLY A 233 -36.73 -26.90 0.29
C GLY A 233 -35.37 -26.27 0.38
N ASP A 234 -35.20 -25.14 -0.29
CA ASP A 234 -34.03 -24.27 -0.20
C ASP A 234 -34.46 -22.81 -0.12
N SER A 235 -34.13 -22.17 1.01
CA SER A 235 -34.46 -20.76 1.22
C SER A 235 -33.58 -19.82 0.39
N SER A 236 -32.35 -20.24 0.03
CA SER A 236 -31.42 -19.43 -0.79
C SER A 236 -31.91 -19.32 -2.23
N ASP A 237 -32.53 -20.38 -2.75
CA ASP A 237 -33.02 -20.44 -4.12
C ASP A 237 -34.53 -20.32 -4.19
N ASN A 238 -35.13 -20.05 -3.04
CA ASN A 238 -36.59 -19.93 -2.89
C ASN A 238 -37.37 -21.19 -3.37
N VAL A 239 -36.80 -22.37 -3.11
CA VAL A 239 -37.48 -23.66 -3.36
C VAL A 239 -38.37 -23.98 -2.18
N PRO A 240 -39.68 -24.19 -2.39
CA PRO A 240 -40.63 -24.16 -1.31
C PRO A 240 -40.56 -25.34 -0.33
N GLY A 241 -40.16 -26.53 -0.80
CA GLY A 241 -40.22 -27.75 0.03
C GLY A 241 -41.64 -28.11 0.46
N VAL A 242 -41.75 -28.92 1.50
CA VAL A 242 -43.03 -29.34 2.10
C VAL A 242 -43.24 -28.62 3.43
N LYS A 243 -44.18 -27.69 3.48
CA LYS A 243 -44.46 -26.91 4.68
C LYS A 243 -44.78 -27.79 5.87
N GLY A 244 -44.01 -27.71 6.92
CA GLY A 244 -44.16 -28.50 8.15
C GLY A 244 -43.26 -29.74 8.24
N ILE A 245 -42.42 -29.99 7.22
CA ILE A 245 -41.31 -30.97 7.27
C ILE A 245 -39.98 -30.24 7.41
N GLY A 246 -39.34 -30.38 8.56
CA GLY A 246 -38.00 -29.89 8.78
C GLY A 246 -36.95 -30.97 8.54
N GLU A 247 -35.66 -30.57 8.58
CA GLU A 247 -34.51 -31.41 8.27
C GLU A 247 -34.49 -32.78 8.95
N LYS A 248 -34.76 -32.82 10.27
CA LYS A 248 -34.77 -34.11 11.02
C LYS A 248 -35.83 -35.03 10.50
N THR A 249 -37.07 -34.52 10.25
CA THR A 249 -38.17 -35.34 9.74
C THR A 249 -37.89 -35.82 8.33
N ALA A 250 -37.30 -34.99 7.48
CA ALA A 250 -36.92 -35.37 6.13
C ALA A 250 -35.84 -36.46 6.13
N ARG A 251 -34.85 -36.38 6.99
CA ARG A 251 -33.83 -37.44 7.15
C ARG A 251 -34.43 -38.73 7.62
N ASP A 252 -35.30 -38.70 8.63
CA ASP A 252 -35.99 -39.88 9.13
C ASP A 252 -36.78 -40.57 7.99
N LEU A 253 -37.57 -39.78 7.22
CA LEU A 253 -38.38 -40.28 6.11
C LEU A 253 -37.53 -40.88 4.98
N VAL A 254 -36.45 -40.20 4.57
CA VAL A 254 -35.55 -40.72 3.55
C VAL A 254 -34.85 -42.00 4.01
N SER A 255 -34.45 -42.09 5.27
CA SER A 255 -33.85 -43.28 5.84
C SER A 255 -34.80 -44.46 5.90
N GLU A 256 -36.10 -44.24 6.17
CA GLU A 256 -37.13 -45.27 6.37
C GLU A 256 -37.74 -45.74 5.05
N TYR A 257 -38.02 -44.80 4.11
CA TYR A 257 -38.78 -45.10 2.89
C TYR A 257 -37.95 -44.94 1.61
N GLY A 258 -36.83 -44.33 1.65
CA GLY A 258 -35.87 -44.17 0.54
C GLY A 258 -36.12 -42.94 -0.32
N ASP A 259 -36.89 -43.01 -1.39
CA ASP A 259 -37.11 -41.89 -2.32
C ASP A 259 -38.43 -41.15 -2.08
N LEU A 260 -38.58 -39.97 -2.70
CA LEU A 260 -39.75 -39.11 -2.54
C LEU A 260 -41.07 -39.83 -2.90
N GLU A 261 -41.09 -40.59 -3.99
CA GLU A 261 -42.34 -41.24 -4.40
C GLU A 261 -42.77 -42.36 -3.43
N ALA A 262 -41.79 -43.14 -2.91
CA ALA A 262 -42.03 -44.11 -1.86
C ALA A 262 -42.50 -43.42 -0.55
N ILE A 263 -41.93 -42.26 -0.19
CA ILE A 263 -42.35 -41.46 0.96
C ILE A 263 -43.81 -40.95 0.76
N LEU A 264 -44.15 -40.45 -0.42
CA LEU A 264 -45.51 -39.97 -0.75
C LEU A 264 -46.52 -41.10 -0.75
N ALA A 265 -46.14 -42.28 -1.28
CA ALA A 265 -46.98 -43.47 -1.25
C ALA A 265 -47.21 -43.97 0.18
N ALA A 266 -46.25 -43.89 1.06
CA ALA A 266 -46.37 -44.26 2.46
C ALA A 266 -47.08 -43.20 3.33
N ALA A 267 -47.25 -41.98 2.83
CA ALA A 267 -47.77 -40.83 3.57
C ALA A 267 -49.12 -41.14 4.28
N PRO A 268 -50.10 -41.85 3.67
CA PRO A 268 -51.38 -42.17 4.34
C PRO A 268 -51.21 -43.03 5.60
N SER A 269 -50.16 -43.84 5.67
CA SER A 269 -49.85 -44.77 6.75
C SER A 269 -48.96 -44.22 7.85
N LEU A 270 -48.41 -43.00 7.70
CA LEU A 270 -47.50 -42.41 8.69
C LEU A 270 -48.22 -42.22 10.04
N THR A 271 -47.56 -42.64 11.12
CA THR A 271 -48.08 -42.54 12.48
C THR A 271 -48.09 -41.10 12.99
N LYS A 272 -47.10 -40.32 12.58
CA LYS A 272 -46.99 -38.90 12.97
C LYS A 272 -47.97 -38.05 12.16
N LYS A 273 -48.95 -37.42 12.82
CA LYS A 273 -50.02 -36.64 12.19
C LYS A 273 -49.51 -35.50 11.30
N ARG A 274 -48.59 -34.66 11.79
CA ARG A 274 -48.10 -33.51 11.04
C ARG A 274 -47.43 -33.86 9.70
N PRO A 275 -46.40 -34.74 9.65
CA PRO A 275 -45.80 -35.14 8.38
C PRO A 275 -46.80 -35.81 7.43
N ARG A 276 -47.70 -36.61 7.95
CA ARG A 276 -48.75 -37.25 7.15
C ARG A 276 -49.62 -36.23 6.41
N GLU A 277 -50.20 -35.27 7.15
CA GLU A 277 -51.06 -34.23 6.58
C GLU A 277 -50.27 -33.36 5.60
N ALA A 278 -49.05 -32.93 5.94
CA ALA A 278 -48.20 -32.10 5.11
C ALA A 278 -47.85 -32.78 3.76
N LEU A 279 -47.50 -34.07 3.76
CA LEU A 279 -47.14 -34.80 2.53
C LEU A 279 -48.36 -35.03 1.64
N LEU A 280 -49.56 -35.31 2.23
CA LEU A 280 -50.81 -35.48 1.49
C LEU A 280 -51.27 -34.16 0.85
N GLU A 281 -51.15 -33.04 1.57
CA GLU A 281 -51.56 -31.71 1.09
C GLU A 281 -50.61 -31.13 0.04
N HIS A 282 -49.28 -31.37 0.20
CA HIS A 282 -48.27 -30.72 -0.60
C HIS A 282 -47.47 -31.67 -1.51
N ALA A 283 -48.04 -32.81 -1.91
CA ALA A 283 -47.32 -33.81 -2.74
C ALA A 283 -46.81 -33.22 -4.06
N GLU A 284 -47.62 -32.44 -4.76
CA GLU A 284 -47.18 -31.78 -6.03
C GLU A 284 -46.09 -30.72 -5.81
N LEU A 285 -46.15 -30.01 -4.68
CA LEU A 285 -45.15 -29.05 -4.31
C LEU A 285 -43.79 -29.71 -4.01
N ALA A 286 -43.81 -30.91 -3.39
CA ALA A 286 -42.64 -31.73 -3.18
C ALA A 286 -42.02 -32.21 -4.51
N ARG A 287 -42.85 -32.61 -5.48
CA ARG A 287 -42.39 -33.00 -6.83
C ARG A 287 -41.78 -31.83 -7.57
N LEU A 288 -42.45 -30.65 -7.53
CA LEU A 288 -41.88 -29.40 -8.08
C LEU A 288 -40.54 -29.04 -7.42
N SER A 289 -40.47 -29.11 -6.09
CA SER A 289 -39.22 -28.84 -5.37
C SER A 289 -38.12 -29.83 -5.77
N LYS A 290 -38.43 -31.11 -5.95
CA LYS A 290 -37.48 -32.11 -6.46
C LYS A 290 -36.99 -31.76 -7.86
N GLU A 291 -37.89 -31.34 -8.77
CA GLU A 291 -37.53 -30.91 -10.11
C GLU A 291 -36.57 -29.71 -10.08
N LEU A 292 -36.83 -28.70 -9.21
CA LEU A 292 -36.04 -27.49 -9.09
C LEU A 292 -34.62 -27.73 -8.50
N VAL A 293 -34.51 -28.63 -7.50
CA VAL A 293 -33.20 -28.93 -6.86
C VAL A 293 -32.39 -29.98 -7.60
N THR A 294 -32.96 -30.66 -8.58
CA THR A 294 -32.25 -31.69 -9.35
C THR A 294 -31.35 -31.07 -10.39
N ILE A 295 -30.05 -31.33 -10.29
CA ILE A 295 -29.03 -30.92 -11.27
C ILE A 295 -29.16 -31.81 -12.51
N LYS A 296 -29.36 -31.21 -13.67
CA LYS A 296 -29.39 -31.93 -14.96
C LYS A 296 -28.02 -32.44 -15.34
N GLN A 297 -27.96 -33.65 -15.89
CA GLN A 297 -26.71 -34.31 -16.26
C GLN A 297 -26.68 -34.76 -17.73
N ASP A 298 -27.67 -34.34 -18.52
CA ASP A 298 -27.90 -34.79 -19.90
C ASP A 298 -28.00 -33.64 -20.91
N LEU A 299 -27.33 -32.52 -20.65
CA LEU A 299 -27.35 -31.37 -21.53
C LEU A 299 -26.70 -31.70 -22.89
N PRO A 300 -27.14 -31.03 -23.98
CA PRO A 300 -26.61 -31.20 -25.32
C PRO A 300 -25.24 -30.50 -25.45
N MET A 301 -24.28 -30.93 -24.63
CA MET A 301 -22.94 -30.35 -24.54
C MET A 301 -21.92 -31.49 -24.44
N PRO A 302 -20.99 -31.64 -25.39
CA PRO A 302 -19.95 -32.69 -25.32
C PRO A 302 -18.81 -32.27 -24.37
N LEU A 303 -18.19 -33.25 -23.74
CA LEU A 303 -16.94 -33.05 -22.99
C LEU A 303 -15.75 -33.03 -23.96
N GLU A 304 -15.16 -31.90 -24.19
CA GLU A 304 -14.01 -31.68 -25.09
C GLU A 304 -12.72 -31.62 -24.27
N LEU A 305 -12.05 -32.73 -24.04
CA LEU A 305 -10.85 -32.82 -23.18
C LEU A 305 -9.67 -32.01 -23.73
N ASP A 306 -9.52 -31.88 -25.04
CA ASP A 306 -8.44 -31.06 -25.62
C ASP A 306 -8.58 -29.59 -25.33
N VAL A 307 -9.82 -29.10 -25.19
CA VAL A 307 -10.13 -27.73 -24.76
C VAL A 307 -9.81 -27.54 -23.29
N LEU A 308 -10.13 -28.53 -22.45
CA LEU A 308 -9.99 -28.48 -21.00
C LEU A 308 -8.57 -28.81 -20.51
N ARG A 309 -7.70 -29.31 -21.39
CA ARG A 309 -6.33 -29.64 -21.01
C ARG A 309 -5.60 -28.41 -20.50
N VAL A 310 -5.01 -28.49 -19.31
CA VAL A 310 -4.21 -27.41 -18.74
C VAL A 310 -3.03 -27.09 -19.66
N LYS A 311 -2.94 -25.84 -20.04
CA LYS A 311 -1.90 -25.30 -20.93
C LYS A 311 -1.05 -24.30 -20.14
N GLU A 312 0.16 -24.04 -20.65
CA GLU A 312 0.99 -22.97 -20.12
C GLU A 312 0.28 -21.60 -20.27
N ALA A 313 0.32 -20.81 -19.23
CA ALA A 313 -0.33 -19.50 -19.21
C ALA A 313 0.40 -18.49 -20.12
N ASP A 314 -0.32 -17.53 -20.63
CA ASP A 314 0.25 -16.36 -21.30
C ASP A 314 0.79 -15.39 -20.25
N HIS A 315 2.06 -15.57 -19.90
CA HIS A 315 2.69 -14.79 -18.83
C HIS A 315 2.83 -13.32 -19.18
N ALA A 316 3.03 -12.96 -20.44
CA ALA A 316 3.09 -11.57 -20.89
C ALA A 316 1.74 -10.87 -20.69
N ARG A 317 0.65 -11.52 -21.13
CA ARG A 317 -0.69 -10.98 -20.93
C ARG A 317 -1.10 -10.92 -19.47
N LEU A 318 -0.77 -11.94 -18.67
CA LEU A 318 -0.99 -11.92 -17.21
C LEU A 318 -0.23 -10.80 -16.53
N ARG A 319 1.03 -10.56 -16.90
CA ARG A 319 1.84 -9.49 -16.35
C ARG A 319 1.20 -8.13 -16.62
N GLN A 320 0.77 -7.89 -17.86
CA GLN A 320 0.07 -6.66 -18.23
C GLN A 320 -1.18 -6.45 -17.37
N ILE A 321 -2.05 -7.47 -17.24
CA ILE A 321 -3.28 -7.38 -16.43
C ILE A 321 -2.94 -7.15 -14.95
N PHE A 322 -1.93 -7.84 -14.40
CA PHE A 322 -1.54 -7.68 -13.01
C PHE A 322 -0.95 -6.30 -12.70
N VAL A 323 -0.25 -5.69 -13.66
CA VAL A 323 0.23 -4.30 -13.55
C VAL A 323 -0.96 -3.33 -13.57
N GLU A 324 -1.91 -3.50 -14.50
CA GLU A 324 -3.12 -2.67 -14.56
C GLU A 324 -3.95 -2.74 -13.27
N LEU A 325 -4.02 -3.93 -12.65
CA LEU A 325 -4.74 -4.18 -11.38
C LEU A 325 -3.89 -3.89 -10.12
N GLU A 326 -2.66 -3.42 -10.29
CA GLU A 326 -1.68 -3.18 -9.21
C GLU A 326 -1.36 -4.41 -8.36
N PHE A 327 -1.43 -5.60 -8.94
CA PHE A 327 -1.02 -6.86 -8.30
C PHE A 327 0.49 -7.08 -8.41
N ASN A 328 1.26 -6.11 -7.93
CA ASN A 328 2.71 -5.99 -8.14
C ASN A 328 3.49 -7.24 -7.73
N THR A 329 3.13 -7.88 -6.62
CA THR A 329 3.78 -9.13 -6.17
C THR A 329 3.54 -10.27 -7.14
N LEU A 330 2.33 -10.37 -7.71
CA LEU A 330 1.99 -11.40 -8.69
C LEU A 330 2.66 -11.14 -10.04
N ALA A 331 2.72 -9.88 -10.47
CA ALA A 331 3.37 -9.49 -11.72
C ALA A 331 4.87 -9.82 -11.71
N ARG A 332 5.56 -9.56 -10.58
CA ARG A 332 6.99 -9.91 -10.40
C ARG A 332 7.24 -11.41 -10.28
N ALA A 333 6.28 -12.18 -9.79
CA ALA A 333 6.43 -13.64 -9.63
C ALA A 333 6.25 -14.43 -10.92
N LEU A 334 5.78 -13.79 -12.00
CA LEU A 334 5.64 -14.45 -13.30
C LEU A 334 7.01 -14.62 -13.95
N PRO A 335 7.30 -15.82 -14.55
CA PRO A 335 8.52 -16.06 -15.29
C PRO A 335 8.67 -15.06 -16.44
N ASP A 336 9.90 -14.60 -16.70
CA ASP A 336 10.18 -13.85 -17.92
C ASP A 336 9.98 -14.73 -19.14
N THR A 337 9.22 -14.24 -20.10
CA THR A 337 8.90 -14.94 -21.35
C THR A 337 10.15 -15.26 -22.18
N LEU A 338 11.28 -14.65 -21.85
CA LEU A 338 12.54 -14.73 -22.59
C LEU A 338 13.51 -15.82 -22.09
N VAL A 339 13.30 -16.41 -20.92
CA VAL A 339 14.18 -17.48 -20.39
C VAL A 339 13.77 -18.88 -20.89
N ALA A 340 12.53 -19.05 -21.33
CA ALA A 340 12.02 -20.34 -21.81
C ALA A 340 12.60 -20.81 -23.16
N VAL A 341 13.21 -19.93 -23.95
CA VAL A 341 13.72 -20.27 -25.30
C VAL A 341 15.15 -20.85 -25.26
N ALA A 342 15.90 -20.65 -24.18
CA ALA A 342 17.30 -21.13 -24.10
C ALA A 342 17.47 -22.66 -23.83
N THR A 343 16.38 -23.38 -23.56
CA THR A 343 16.43 -24.85 -23.30
C THR A 343 15.76 -25.73 -24.36
N ALA A 344 15.33 -25.18 -25.50
CA ALA A 344 14.78 -25.97 -26.58
C ALA A 344 15.89 -26.58 -27.49
N LEU A 345 15.91 -27.88 -27.58
CA LEU A 345 16.80 -28.68 -28.43
C LEU A 345 16.68 -28.30 -29.91
N PRO A 346 17.76 -28.39 -30.73
CA PRO A 346 17.74 -27.97 -32.13
C PRO A 346 16.96 -28.99 -32.99
N GLY A 347 15.91 -28.54 -33.64
CA GLY A 347 15.17 -29.32 -34.64
C GLY A 347 13.67 -29.04 -34.84
N ALA A 348 13.08 -27.93 -34.42
CA ALA A 348 11.69 -27.61 -34.69
C ALA A 348 11.56 -26.46 -35.72
N PRO A 349 10.53 -26.47 -36.60
CA PRO A 349 10.40 -25.48 -37.68
C PRO A 349 9.91 -24.13 -37.21
N GLU A 350 10.42 -23.08 -37.90
CA GLU A 350 10.12 -21.66 -37.70
C GLU A 350 8.62 -21.36 -37.59
N ALA A 351 8.26 -20.67 -36.49
CA ALA A 351 6.97 -20.04 -36.30
C ALA A 351 7.15 -18.62 -35.76
N VAL A 352 6.66 -17.68 -36.57
CA VAL A 352 6.18 -16.33 -36.24
C VAL A 352 7.15 -15.36 -35.53
N ALA A 353 7.39 -14.22 -36.17
CA ALA A 353 8.25 -13.14 -35.71
C ALA A 353 7.97 -12.71 -34.25
N GLU A 354 8.81 -13.15 -33.33
CA GLU A 354 8.94 -12.62 -31.98
C GLU A 354 9.68 -11.29 -32.06
N THR A 355 9.18 -10.28 -31.39
CA THR A 355 9.89 -9.05 -31.09
C THR A 355 11.09 -9.39 -30.18
N THR A 356 12.22 -9.67 -30.78
CA THR A 356 13.48 -9.88 -30.07
C THR A 356 13.87 -8.57 -29.39
N ARG A 357 14.01 -8.59 -28.06
CA ARG A 357 14.77 -7.53 -27.36
C ARG A 357 16.13 -7.40 -28.02
N PRO A 358 16.64 -6.17 -28.21
CA PRO A 358 18.00 -5.99 -28.68
C PRO A 358 18.95 -6.70 -27.69
N VAL A 359 19.93 -7.41 -28.24
CA VAL A 359 20.98 -8.07 -27.46
C VAL A 359 21.63 -7.02 -26.54
N THR A 360 21.56 -7.24 -25.22
CA THR A 360 22.16 -6.32 -24.27
C THR A 360 23.70 -6.41 -24.32
N TYR A 361 24.35 -5.28 -24.43
CA TYR A 361 25.79 -5.14 -24.45
C TYR A 361 26.25 -4.48 -23.13
N TYR A 362 26.39 -5.31 -22.08
CA TYR A 362 26.84 -4.86 -20.76
C TYR A 362 28.32 -5.20 -20.58
N VAL A 363 29.15 -4.18 -20.40
CA VAL A 363 30.60 -4.30 -20.41
C VAL A 363 31.19 -3.89 -19.06
N THR A 364 32.07 -4.74 -18.51
CA THR A 364 32.89 -4.35 -17.36
C THR A 364 34.10 -3.54 -17.85
N VAL A 365 34.29 -2.36 -17.28
CA VAL A 365 35.47 -1.50 -17.51
C VAL A 365 36.32 -1.55 -16.24
N ASP A 366 37.23 -2.52 -16.17
CA ASP A 366 38.08 -2.79 -14.99
C ASP A 366 39.54 -2.38 -15.17
N ARG A 367 39.86 -1.80 -16.33
CA ARG A 367 41.20 -1.31 -16.67
C ARG A 367 41.12 0.09 -17.28
N VAL A 368 42.14 0.91 -16.96
CA VAL A 368 42.23 2.32 -17.41
C VAL A 368 42.22 2.45 -18.93
N GLU A 369 42.85 1.50 -19.63
CA GLU A 369 42.91 1.50 -21.12
C GLU A 369 41.52 1.38 -21.77
N GLN A 370 40.58 0.76 -21.10
CA GLN A 370 39.18 0.59 -21.59
C GLN A 370 38.34 1.85 -21.42
N LEU A 371 38.73 2.73 -20.48
CA LEU A 371 38.00 3.97 -20.19
C LEU A 371 37.89 4.88 -21.41
N SER A 372 38.91 5.04 -22.21
CA SER A 372 38.90 5.96 -23.35
C SER A 372 37.79 5.68 -24.34
N ALA A 373 37.57 4.40 -24.69
CA ALA A 373 36.50 4.01 -25.62
C ALA A 373 35.11 4.28 -25.04
N MET A 374 34.91 3.92 -23.77
CA MET A 374 33.64 4.16 -23.06
C MET A 374 33.37 5.67 -22.93
N LEU A 375 34.35 6.48 -22.53
CA LEU A 375 34.24 7.93 -22.41
C LEU A 375 33.89 8.60 -23.73
N GLN A 376 34.52 8.18 -24.85
CA GLN A 376 34.15 8.65 -26.18
C GLN A 376 32.69 8.32 -26.51
N ARG A 377 32.28 7.11 -26.22
CA ARG A 377 30.90 6.68 -26.47
C ARG A 377 29.90 7.45 -25.60
N ALA A 378 30.20 7.66 -24.31
CA ALA A 378 29.40 8.45 -23.40
C ALA A 378 29.24 9.92 -23.83
N ARG A 379 30.32 10.56 -24.34
CA ARG A 379 30.29 11.95 -24.84
C ARG A 379 29.49 12.13 -26.12
N THR A 380 29.31 11.06 -26.90
CA THR A 380 28.50 11.09 -28.14
C THR A 380 27.06 10.71 -27.96
N ALA A 381 26.67 10.19 -26.79
CA ALA A 381 25.31 9.85 -26.46
C ALA A 381 24.44 11.12 -26.27
N PRO A 382 23.14 11.07 -26.59
CA PRO A 382 22.23 12.21 -26.35
C PRO A 382 22.14 12.58 -24.87
N TYR A 383 22.28 11.61 -24.02
CA TYR A 383 22.44 11.68 -22.56
C TYR A 383 22.99 10.34 -22.04
N ILE A 384 23.53 10.34 -20.85
CA ILE A 384 23.94 9.12 -20.16
C ILE A 384 23.09 8.90 -18.93
N ALA A 385 22.70 7.65 -18.66
CA ALA A 385 22.04 7.29 -17.41
C ALA A 385 23.07 6.74 -16.43
N ILE A 386 23.02 7.20 -15.17
CA ILE A 386 23.99 6.88 -14.13
C ILE A 386 23.30 6.13 -12.98
N ASP A 387 23.97 5.07 -12.53
CA ASP A 387 23.71 4.36 -11.30
C ASP A 387 24.95 4.29 -10.43
N THR A 388 24.81 4.32 -9.09
CA THR A 388 25.91 4.15 -8.14
C THR A 388 25.59 3.04 -7.17
N GLN A 389 26.47 2.06 -7.09
CA GLN A 389 26.38 0.96 -6.15
C GLN A 389 27.24 1.21 -4.92
N THR A 390 26.68 0.94 -3.74
CA THR A 390 27.30 1.34 -2.47
C THR A 390 27.24 0.25 -1.41
N VAL A 391 28.10 0.38 -0.41
CA VAL A 391 28.00 -0.31 0.87
C VAL A 391 27.84 0.73 1.96
N THR A 392 26.75 0.63 2.70
CA THR A 392 26.50 1.48 3.87
C THR A 392 27.37 1.02 5.04
N ASP A 393 27.88 1.97 5.81
CA ASP A 393 28.62 1.70 7.05
C ASP A 393 27.78 0.80 7.97
N PRO A 394 28.32 -0.33 8.48
CA PRO A 394 27.61 -1.22 9.41
C PRO A 394 27.13 -0.51 10.68
N ASP A 395 27.80 0.55 11.11
CA ASP A 395 27.42 1.35 12.28
C ASP A 395 26.36 2.42 11.96
N SER A 396 25.91 2.53 10.70
CA SER A 396 24.82 3.44 10.36
C SER A 396 23.49 2.93 10.94
N PRO A 397 22.71 3.80 11.62
CA PRO A 397 21.38 3.44 12.09
C PRO A 397 20.38 3.23 10.95
N GLN A 398 20.73 3.63 9.74
CA GLN A 398 19.89 3.55 8.54
C GLN A 398 20.41 2.45 7.61
N LYS A 399 19.50 1.74 6.94
CA LYS A 399 19.86 0.72 5.96
C LYS A 399 20.45 1.31 4.67
N ILE A 400 19.93 2.48 4.28
CA ILE A 400 20.41 3.25 3.11
C ILE A 400 20.76 4.63 3.64
N ASP A 401 22.05 4.96 3.64
CA ASP A 401 22.58 6.22 4.15
C ASP A 401 23.65 6.72 3.18
N ALA A 402 23.28 7.61 2.28
CA ALA A 402 24.20 8.15 1.27
C ALA A 402 25.41 8.84 1.89
N LEU A 403 25.24 9.45 3.08
CA LEU A 403 26.30 10.16 3.80
C LEU A 403 27.25 9.25 4.58
N ARG A 404 26.88 7.98 4.79
CA ARG A 404 27.71 6.95 5.43
C ARG A 404 27.94 5.75 4.51
N SER A 405 27.74 5.92 3.20
CA SER A 405 27.97 4.86 2.22
C SER A 405 29.30 5.07 1.50
N SER A 406 29.97 3.97 1.20
CA SER A 406 31.16 3.94 0.34
C SER A 406 30.79 3.49 -1.06
N LEU A 407 31.25 4.21 -2.08
CA LEU A 407 31.04 3.87 -3.48
C LEU A 407 31.78 2.59 -3.84
N VAL A 408 31.10 1.62 -4.41
CA VAL A 408 31.65 0.32 -4.84
C VAL A 408 31.79 0.23 -6.34
N GLY A 409 30.88 0.82 -7.11
CA GLY A 409 30.95 0.85 -8.56
C GLY A 409 29.95 1.84 -9.15
N ILE A 410 30.12 2.13 -10.43
CA ILE A 410 29.26 3.03 -11.21
C ILE A 410 28.78 2.30 -12.46
N GLY A 411 27.46 2.30 -12.70
CA GLY A 411 26.81 1.90 -13.93
C GLY A 411 26.56 3.11 -14.83
N ILE A 412 26.87 3.02 -16.11
CA ILE A 412 26.63 4.09 -17.10
C ILE A 412 26.00 3.46 -18.33
N SER A 413 24.74 3.86 -18.65
CA SER A 413 24.11 3.49 -19.93
C SER A 413 24.17 4.66 -20.90
N VAL A 414 24.40 4.36 -22.17
CA VAL A 414 24.58 5.35 -23.27
C VAL A 414 23.57 5.19 -24.40
N ALA A 415 22.88 4.04 -24.43
CA ALA A 415 21.81 3.71 -25.38
C ALA A 415 21.00 2.51 -24.82
N PRO A 416 19.79 2.24 -25.36
CA PRO A 416 19.04 1.05 -24.98
C PRO A 416 19.85 -0.22 -25.20
N GLY A 417 20.01 -1.01 -24.16
CA GLY A 417 20.78 -2.26 -24.21
C GLY A 417 22.32 -2.08 -24.20
N GLU A 418 22.86 -0.86 -24.10
CA GLU A 418 24.29 -0.60 -24.08
C GLU A 418 24.68 0.11 -22.77
N ALA A 419 25.39 -0.59 -21.88
CA ALA A 419 25.80 -0.06 -20.61
C ALA A 419 27.17 -0.58 -20.15
N TYR A 420 27.81 0.18 -19.28
CA TYR A 420 29.15 -0.06 -18.78
C TYR A 420 29.14 -0.05 -17.26
N TYR A 421 29.81 -1.02 -16.64
CA TYR A 421 30.03 -1.07 -15.20
C TYR A 421 31.49 -0.78 -14.87
N LEU A 422 31.73 0.14 -13.95
CA LEU A 422 33.06 0.56 -13.49
C LEU A 422 33.24 0.09 -12.03
N PRO A 423 33.87 -1.06 -11.78
CA PRO A 423 34.18 -1.54 -10.44
C PRO A 423 35.26 -0.70 -9.79
N LEU A 424 35.02 -0.22 -8.55
CA LEU A 424 35.96 0.68 -7.83
C LEU A 424 36.44 0.07 -6.51
N ARG A 425 35.60 -0.74 -5.83
CA ARG A 425 35.91 -1.21 -4.49
C ARG A 425 35.33 -2.60 -4.20
N HIS A 426 35.29 -3.48 -5.18
CA HIS A 426 34.94 -4.87 -4.93
C HIS A 426 36.01 -5.64 -4.18
N ARG A 427 35.59 -6.57 -3.34
CA ARG A 427 36.45 -7.48 -2.60
C ARG A 427 36.17 -8.92 -3.03
N THR A 428 37.23 -9.72 -3.13
CA THR A 428 37.12 -11.12 -3.44
C THR A 428 36.92 -11.94 -2.16
N LEU A 429 35.84 -12.71 -2.10
CA LEU A 429 35.69 -13.74 -1.09
C LEU A 429 36.64 -14.90 -1.43
N GLN A 430 37.68 -15.10 -0.62
CA GLN A 430 38.48 -16.32 -0.74
C GLN A 430 37.64 -17.49 -0.20
N PRO A 431 37.46 -18.58 -0.95
CA PRO A 431 36.86 -19.78 -0.41
C PRO A 431 37.74 -20.30 0.71
N LEU A 432 37.25 -20.24 1.94
CA LEU A 432 37.86 -20.94 3.06
C LEU A 432 37.81 -22.45 2.75
N GLN A 433 38.94 -23.05 2.55
CA GLN A 433 39.06 -24.51 2.52
C GLN A 433 38.62 -25.06 3.90
N GLY A 434 37.40 -25.57 3.96
CA GLY A 434 36.84 -26.23 5.13
C GLY A 434 36.03 -25.33 6.05
N ASP A 435 34.78 -25.66 6.17
CA ASP A 435 33.77 -25.17 7.13
C ASP A 435 33.42 -23.68 7.14
N PHE A 436 32.25 -23.37 6.63
CA PHE A 436 31.53 -22.13 6.87
C PHE A 436 31.10 -22.07 8.36
N LEU A 437 31.98 -21.59 9.21
CA LEU A 437 31.65 -21.15 10.56
C LEU A 437 31.62 -19.62 10.57
N LEU A 438 30.43 -19.06 10.58
CA LEU A 438 30.20 -17.68 11.01
C LEU A 438 30.68 -17.57 12.46
N GLY A 439 31.79 -16.89 12.65
CA GLY A 439 32.36 -16.62 13.97
C GLY A 439 31.41 -15.70 14.75
N ASP A 440 30.92 -16.22 15.84
CA ASP A 440 30.31 -15.43 16.90
C ASP A 440 31.43 -15.09 17.88
N GLU A 441 32.01 -13.91 17.74
CA GLU A 441 32.87 -13.33 18.77
C GLU A 441 32.03 -12.49 19.71
N SER A 442 31.48 -13.12 20.73
CA SER A 442 31.20 -12.49 22.01
C SER A 442 31.47 -13.47 23.12
N GLY A 443 32.61 -13.27 23.76
CA GLY A 443 32.99 -14.02 24.92
C GLY A 443 32.10 -13.67 26.12
N ALA A 444 31.60 -14.70 26.79
CA ALA A 444 31.37 -14.74 28.23
C ALA A 444 31.22 -16.18 28.70
N ASP A 445 32.09 -16.52 29.59
CA ASP A 445 32.24 -17.70 30.39
C ASP A 445 30.96 -18.08 31.12
N SER A 446 30.46 -19.32 30.96
CA SER A 446 29.73 -20.03 32.01
C SER A 446 29.65 -21.53 31.69
N THR A 447 30.33 -22.31 32.52
CA THR A 447 30.30 -23.76 32.63
C THR A 447 28.92 -24.27 33.07
N GLU A 448 28.27 -25.09 32.21
CA GLU A 448 27.40 -26.17 32.67
C GLU A 448 27.22 -27.21 31.57
N ALA A 449 27.44 -28.47 31.95
CA ALA A 449 27.47 -29.63 31.07
C ALA A 449 26.06 -30.09 30.70
N ALA A 450 25.71 -30.07 29.40
CA ALA A 450 24.52 -30.76 28.88
C ALA A 450 24.91 -31.74 27.75
N LYS A 451 24.35 -32.94 27.86
CA LYS A 451 24.57 -34.11 27.01
C LYS A 451 24.35 -33.87 25.51
N PRO A 452 25.09 -34.52 24.59
CA PRO A 452 24.97 -34.33 23.16
C PRO A 452 23.70 -34.96 22.59
N ARG A 453 22.79 -34.15 22.08
CA ARG A 453 21.71 -34.55 21.18
C ARG A 453 22.30 -34.66 19.76
N ALA A 454 22.19 -35.84 19.15
CA ALA A 454 22.60 -36.10 17.77
C ALA A 454 21.98 -35.09 16.81
N LYS A 455 22.79 -34.22 16.21
CA LYS A 455 22.40 -33.33 15.12
C LYS A 455 22.12 -34.20 13.87
N ARG A 456 20.85 -34.23 13.46
CA ARG A 456 20.47 -34.66 12.10
C ARG A 456 21.26 -33.81 11.11
N ALA A 457 22.00 -34.46 10.21
CA ALA A 457 22.67 -33.79 9.11
C ALA A 457 21.66 -32.94 8.32
N SER A 458 21.80 -31.58 8.39
CA SER A 458 21.05 -30.68 7.54
C SER A 458 21.50 -30.92 6.08
N LYS A 459 20.57 -31.25 5.19
CA LYS A 459 20.81 -31.11 3.73
C LYS A 459 21.36 -29.68 3.53
N GLN A 460 22.54 -29.58 2.92
CA GLN A 460 23.09 -28.31 2.48
C GLN A 460 22.02 -27.67 1.59
N ALA A 461 21.50 -26.51 2.02
CA ALA A 461 20.59 -25.73 1.19
C ALA A 461 21.39 -25.20 -0.01
N GLU A 462 20.87 -25.37 -1.21
CA GLU A 462 21.46 -24.77 -2.41
C GLU A 462 21.57 -23.26 -2.24
N PRO A 463 22.67 -22.65 -2.75
CA PRO A 463 22.85 -21.19 -2.68
C PRO A 463 21.68 -20.48 -3.34
N SER A 464 20.96 -19.66 -2.56
CA SER A 464 19.66 -19.11 -2.97
C SER A 464 19.76 -17.84 -3.82
N SER A 465 20.89 -17.10 -3.78
CA SER A 465 21.07 -15.86 -4.54
C SER A 465 22.00 -16.02 -5.75
N ILE A 466 21.89 -15.10 -6.71
CA ILE A 466 22.73 -15.07 -7.93
C ILE A 466 24.21 -14.97 -7.54
N ALA A 467 24.58 -14.06 -6.66
CA ALA A 467 25.94 -13.89 -6.19
C ALA A 467 26.46 -15.14 -5.45
N ALA A 468 25.67 -15.75 -4.58
CA ALA A 468 26.08 -16.94 -3.87
C ALA A 468 26.32 -18.13 -4.81
N ARG A 469 25.51 -18.29 -5.87
CA ARG A 469 25.70 -19.30 -6.91
C ARG A 469 26.96 -19.04 -7.73
N ALA A 470 27.22 -17.78 -8.10
CA ALA A 470 28.40 -17.39 -8.84
C ALA A 470 29.69 -17.62 -8.02
N ILE A 471 29.69 -17.29 -6.72
CA ILE A 471 30.80 -17.57 -5.80
C ILE A 471 31.04 -19.08 -5.68
N ALA A 472 29.99 -19.87 -5.52
CA ALA A 472 30.09 -21.33 -5.45
C ALA A 472 30.61 -21.95 -6.75
N ALA A 473 30.32 -21.35 -7.90
CA ALA A 473 30.85 -21.74 -9.21
C ALA A 473 32.32 -21.32 -9.46
N GLY A 474 32.90 -20.51 -8.56
CA GLY A 474 34.31 -20.07 -8.66
C GLY A 474 34.49 -18.79 -9.46
N SER A 475 33.77 -17.74 -9.12
CA SER A 475 33.92 -16.41 -9.74
C SER A 475 35.37 -15.93 -9.72
N PRO A 476 35.83 -15.23 -10.77
CA PRO A 476 37.18 -14.69 -10.84
C PRO A 476 37.41 -13.65 -9.73
N PRO A 477 38.67 -13.41 -9.33
CA PRO A 477 39.00 -12.36 -8.41
C PRO A 477 38.55 -10.99 -8.92
N ALA A 478 38.06 -10.15 -8.02
CA ALA A 478 37.59 -8.80 -8.35
C ALA A 478 38.77 -7.94 -8.85
N LEU A 479 38.64 -7.41 -10.05
CA LEU A 479 39.49 -6.37 -10.59
C LEU A 479 38.75 -5.04 -10.45
N ASN A 480 39.43 -4.03 -9.91
CA ASN A 480 38.88 -2.70 -9.73
C ASN A 480 39.71 -1.67 -10.51
N LEU A 481 39.06 -0.63 -10.98
CA LEU A 481 39.72 0.58 -11.42
C LEU A 481 40.45 1.25 -10.24
N PRO A 482 41.42 2.11 -10.50
CA PRO A 482 42.03 2.96 -9.48
C PRO A 482 41.01 3.82 -8.75
N SER A 483 41.37 4.33 -7.57
CA SER A 483 40.54 5.31 -6.87
C SER A 483 40.22 6.51 -7.75
N LEU A 484 39.05 7.10 -7.59
CA LEU A 484 38.65 8.29 -8.36
C LEU A 484 39.62 9.47 -8.20
N ASP A 485 40.43 9.51 -7.12
CA ASP A 485 41.45 10.53 -6.91
C ASP A 485 42.77 10.25 -7.68
N ASP A 486 42.91 9.08 -8.28
CA ASP A 486 44.07 8.73 -9.07
C ASP A 486 44.13 9.58 -10.35
N PRO A 487 45.32 10.06 -10.75
CA PRO A 487 45.48 10.85 -11.98
C PRO A 487 44.98 10.18 -13.25
N SER A 488 45.00 8.85 -13.33
CA SER A 488 44.47 8.10 -14.47
C SER A 488 42.93 8.16 -14.60
N MET A 489 42.23 8.60 -13.56
CA MET A 489 40.77 8.71 -13.53
C MET A 489 40.25 10.13 -13.84
N VAL A 490 41.14 11.07 -14.17
CA VAL A 490 40.80 12.48 -14.39
C VAL A 490 39.75 12.69 -15.48
N GLU A 491 39.80 11.90 -16.57
CA GLU A 491 38.82 12.00 -17.66
C GLU A 491 37.44 11.50 -17.26
N LEU A 492 37.36 10.46 -16.43
CA LEU A 492 36.09 9.98 -15.88
C LEU A 492 35.49 11.03 -14.92
N ARG A 493 36.32 11.61 -14.05
CA ARG A 493 35.86 12.71 -13.19
C ARG A 493 35.34 13.87 -14.03
N ALA A 494 36.06 14.28 -15.05
CA ALA A 494 35.65 15.35 -15.96
C ALA A 494 34.33 15.02 -16.66
N LEU A 495 34.09 13.77 -17.08
CA LEU A 495 32.80 13.36 -17.65
C LEU A 495 31.66 13.53 -16.64
N LEU A 496 31.88 13.09 -15.39
CA LEU A 496 30.84 13.14 -14.34
C LEU A 496 30.56 14.58 -13.89
N GLU A 497 31.56 15.44 -13.85
CA GLU A 497 31.46 16.83 -13.39
C GLU A 497 31.03 17.81 -14.49
N ASP A 498 31.19 17.43 -15.79
CA ASP A 498 30.89 18.31 -16.92
C ASP A 498 29.38 18.62 -17.02
N PRO A 499 28.96 19.89 -16.85
CA PRO A 499 27.59 20.29 -17.00
C PRO A 499 27.06 20.20 -18.45
N ALA A 500 27.97 20.14 -19.46
CA ALA A 500 27.59 20.03 -20.86
C ALA A 500 27.25 18.59 -21.27
N VAL A 501 27.61 17.59 -20.49
CA VAL A 501 27.20 16.19 -20.70
C VAL A 501 25.88 15.92 -19.99
N PRO A 502 24.76 15.73 -20.72
CA PRO A 502 23.47 15.51 -20.10
C PRO A 502 23.40 14.16 -19.36
N LYS A 503 22.96 14.19 -18.11
CA LYS A 503 22.86 13.01 -17.26
C LYS A 503 21.43 12.77 -16.78
N VAL A 504 21.04 11.52 -16.71
CA VAL A 504 19.77 11.04 -16.21
C VAL A 504 20.03 10.06 -15.07
N ALA A 505 19.19 10.06 -14.05
CA ALA A 505 19.29 9.09 -12.97
C ALA A 505 17.91 8.75 -12.39
N GLN A 506 17.83 7.68 -11.63
CA GLN A 506 16.67 7.35 -10.79
C GLN A 506 17.02 7.71 -9.35
N ASN A 507 16.28 8.61 -8.70
CA ASN A 507 16.61 9.12 -7.36
C ASN A 507 17.99 9.80 -7.35
N SER A 508 18.18 10.76 -8.24
CA SER A 508 19.44 11.45 -8.51
C SER A 508 20.07 12.11 -7.29
N LYS A 509 19.29 12.55 -6.32
CA LYS A 509 19.79 13.10 -5.04
C LYS A 509 20.71 12.11 -4.31
N HIS A 510 20.33 10.83 -4.25
CA HIS A 510 21.14 9.78 -3.64
C HIS A 510 22.52 9.69 -4.35
N HIS A 511 22.50 9.62 -5.66
CA HIS A 511 23.74 9.52 -6.45
C HIS A 511 24.60 10.76 -6.30
N MET A 512 24.02 11.96 -6.24
CA MET A 512 24.76 13.21 -5.98
C MET A 512 25.48 13.18 -4.63
N LEU A 513 24.80 12.74 -3.57
CA LEU A 513 25.40 12.64 -2.22
C LEU A 513 26.51 11.58 -2.15
N VAL A 514 26.30 10.42 -2.75
CA VAL A 514 27.30 9.34 -2.82
C VAL A 514 28.54 9.78 -3.59
N LEU A 515 28.35 10.40 -4.76
CA LEU A 515 29.47 10.91 -5.58
C LEU A 515 30.21 12.05 -4.89
N ARG A 516 29.47 12.97 -4.24
CA ARG A 516 30.07 14.06 -3.45
C ARG A 516 30.94 13.53 -2.32
N ARG A 517 30.52 12.43 -1.66
CA ARG A 517 31.37 11.75 -0.67
C ARG A 517 32.61 11.12 -1.29
N ALA A 518 32.56 10.70 -2.54
CA ALA A 518 33.71 10.21 -3.31
C ALA A 518 34.52 11.33 -3.98
N GLY A 519 34.27 12.60 -3.64
CA GLY A 519 35.01 13.77 -4.17
C GLY A 519 34.57 14.21 -5.56
N ILE A 520 33.39 13.81 -6.05
CA ILE A 520 32.87 14.17 -7.38
C ILE A 520 31.61 15.06 -7.20
N THR A 521 31.61 16.21 -7.85
CA THR A 521 30.43 17.06 -7.96
C THR A 521 29.71 16.76 -9.26
N LEU A 522 28.61 16.00 -9.19
CA LEU A 522 27.85 15.62 -10.39
C LEU A 522 27.29 16.85 -11.09
N GLY A 523 27.67 17.07 -12.35
CA GLY A 523 27.18 18.14 -13.21
C GLY A 523 26.27 17.63 -14.31
N GLY A 524 25.46 18.52 -14.93
CA GLY A 524 24.66 18.19 -16.12
C GLY A 524 23.46 17.27 -15.89
N LEU A 525 22.88 17.20 -14.69
CA LEU A 525 21.64 16.46 -14.43
C LEU A 525 20.49 17.13 -15.20
N VAL A 526 19.87 16.41 -16.16
CA VAL A 526 18.79 16.89 -17.00
C VAL A 526 17.48 16.13 -16.74
N SER A 527 17.54 14.99 -16.03
CA SER A 527 16.34 14.23 -15.67
C SER A 527 16.55 13.31 -14.48
N ASP A 528 15.48 13.12 -13.72
CA ASP A 528 15.30 12.10 -12.68
C ASP A 528 13.99 11.35 -12.95
N THR A 529 14.08 10.07 -13.27
CA THR A 529 12.92 9.26 -13.68
C THR A 529 11.95 9.01 -12.52
N MET A 530 12.40 9.03 -11.28
CA MET A 530 11.53 8.97 -10.10
C MET A 530 10.67 10.23 -9.98
N LEU A 531 11.29 11.41 -10.16
CA LEU A 531 10.59 12.69 -10.12
C LEU A 531 9.67 12.88 -11.33
N ALA A 532 10.11 12.45 -12.52
CA ALA A 532 9.28 12.46 -13.72
C ALA A 532 8.00 11.64 -13.52
N SER A 533 8.11 10.42 -13.02
CA SER A 533 6.97 9.57 -12.66
C SER A 533 6.07 10.23 -11.62
N TYR A 534 6.63 10.87 -10.60
CA TYR A 534 5.86 11.55 -9.56
C TYR A 534 5.09 12.77 -10.10
N VAL A 535 5.70 13.57 -10.97
CA VAL A 535 5.02 14.73 -11.57
C VAL A 535 3.91 14.31 -12.52
N LEU A 536 4.10 13.19 -13.25
CA LEU A 536 3.08 12.60 -14.12
C LEU A 536 1.87 12.07 -13.33
N ASP A 537 2.11 11.39 -12.21
CA ASP A 537 1.06 10.82 -11.36
C ASP A 537 1.50 10.73 -9.90
N PRO A 538 1.27 11.80 -9.08
CA PRO A 538 1.64 11.81 -7.67
C PRO A 538 0.77 10.88 -6.80
N GLY A 539 -0.28 10.27 -7.37
CA GLY A 539 -1.14 9.29 -6.71
C GLY A 539 -0.60 7.86 -6.73
N ARG A 540 0.48 7.60 -7.48
CA ARG A 540 1.10 6.27 -7.51
C ARG A 540 1.55 5.84 -6.13
N ARG A 541 1.37 4.55 -5.84
CA ARG A 541 1.81 3.95 -4.56
C ARG A 541 3.33 3.87 -4.44
N SER A 542 4.04 3.82 -5.55
CA SER A 542 5.50 3.76 -5.62
C SER A 542 6.01 4.32 -6.93
N HIS A 543 7.14 5.02 -6.86
CA HIS A 543 7.93 5.48 -7.99
C HIS A 543 9.26 4.69 -8.10
N GLY A 544 9.28 3.47 -7.55
CA GLY A 544 10.44 2.56 -7.62
C GLY A 544 10.72 2.11 -9.04
N LEU A 545 12.00 2.03 -9.39
CA LEU A 545 12.45 1.73 -10.75
C LEU A 545 11.91 0.41 -11.26
N ASP A 546 11.84 -0.60 -10.39
CA ASP A 546 11.36 -1.95 -10.69
C ASP A 546 9.88 -1.98 -11.13
N LEU A 547 9.03 -1.15 -10.49
CA LEU A 547 7.63 -1.04 -10.89
C LEU A 547 7.46 -0.21 -12.16
N LEU A 548 8.26 0.84 -12.31
CA LEU A 548 8.25 1.67 -13.52
C LEU A 548 8.74 0.88 -14.74
N ALA A 549 9.79 0.06 -14.58
CA ALA A 549 10.27 -0.84 -15.61
C ALA A 549 9.18 -1.82 -16.07
N LEU A 550 8.51 -2.43 -15.10
CA LEU A 550 7.45 -3.38 -15.36
C LEU A 550 6.27 -2.75 -16.10
N GLU A 551 5.87 -1.53 -15.71
CA GLU A 551 4.70 -0.85 -16.28
C GLU A 551 4.97 -0.22 -17.66
N PHE A 552 6.11 0.43 -17.83
CA PHE A 552 6.36 1.27 -19.02
C PHE A 552 7.20 0.59 -20.11
N ILE A 553 7.98 -0.42 -19.75
CA ILE A 553 8.86 -1.13 -20.70
C ILE A 553 8.74 -2.66 -20.61
N ASP A 554 7.74 -3.17 -19.88
CA ASP A 554 7.45 -4.62 -19.70
C ASP A 554 8.71 -5.42 -19.29
N HIS A 555 9.50 -4.87 -18.34
CA HIS A 555 10.73 -5.45 -17.89
C HIS A 555 10.70 -5.76 -16.39
N ALA A 556 10.82 -7.06 -16.04
CA ALA A 556 11.00 -7.50 -14.66
C ALA A 556 12.48 -7.38 -14.28
N MET A 557 12.82 -6.43 -13.43
CA MET A 557 14.18 -6.19 -13.00
C MET A 557 14.66 -7.21 -11.97
N THR A 558 15.95 -7.49 -11.99
CA THR A 558 16.65 -8.23 -10.93
C THR A 558 16.54 -7.47 -9.61
N SER A 559 16.01 -8.11 -8.57
CA SER A 559 15.95 -7.48 -7.24
C SER A 559 17.28 -7.61 -6.50
N GLN A 560 17.54 -6.68 -5.55
CA GLN A 560 18.72 -6.80 -4.68
C GLN A 560 18.70 -8.09 -3.85
N GLU A 561 17.52 -8.61 -3.52
CA GLU A 561 17.36 -9.86 -2.79
C GLU A 561 17.72 -11.08 -3.66
N ASP A 562 17.37 -11.05 -4.94
CA ASP A 562 17.76 -12.09 -5.89
C ASP A 562 19.27 -12.07 -6.15
N LEU A 563 19.85 -10.87 -6.24
CA LEU A 563 21.28 -10.69 -6.41
C LEU A 563 22.08 -11.16 -5.19
N ALA A 564 21.80 -10.59 -4.03
CA ALA A 564 22.67 -10.67 -2.85
C ALA A 564 22.12 -11.56 -1.72
N GLY A 565 20.83 -11.98 -1.77
CA GLY A 565 20.17 -12.77 -0.73
C GLY A 565 19.41 -11.95 0.30
N LYS A 566 18.80 -12.60 1.29
CA LYS A 566 17.89 -12.00 2.28
C LYS A 566 18.41 -12.08 3.72
N GLY A 567 18.07 -11.06 4.51
CA GLY A 567 18.24 -11.05 5.96
C GLY A 567 19.70 -11.20 6.40
N LYS A 568 19.99 -12.06 7.37
CA LYS A 568 21.36 -12.27 7.89
C LYS A 568 22.34 -12.91 6.90
N GLN A 569 21.84 -13.49 5.81
CA GLN A 569 22.66 -14.13 4.76
C GLN A 569 22.85 -13.20 3.55
N GLN A 570 22.36 -11.98 3.61
CA GLN A 570 22.54 -11.01 2.54
C GLN A 570 24.01 -10.59 2.45
N LEU A 571 24.59 -10.75 1.27
CA LEU A 571 25.94 -10.27 1.00
C LEU A 571 25.99 -8.75 0.92
N ALA A 572 27.03 -8.16 1.49
CA ALA A 572 27.34 -6.75 1.22
C ALA A 572 27.68 -6.59 -0.27
N PHE A 573 27.31 -5.46 -0.89
CA PHE A 573 27.43 -5.29 -2.33
C PHE A 573 28.89 -5.39 -2.83
N ASP A 574 29.85 -4.99 -2.04
CA ASP A 574 31.28 -5.08 -2.35
C ASP A 574 31.81 -6.54 -2.37
N LEU A 575 31.04 -7.50 -1.87
CA LEU A 575 31.31 -8.94 -1.93
C LEU A 575 30.58 -9.64 -3.08
N VAL A 576 29.71 -8.92 -3.79
CA VAL A 576 29.05 -9.46 -5.00
C VAL A 576 30.10 -9.57 -6.12
N PRO A 577 30.18 -10.71 -6.82
CA PRO A 577 31.08 -10.85 -7.97
C PRO A 577 30.87 -9.74 -9.02
N VAL A 578 31.96 -9.21 -9.55
CA VAL A 578 31.93 -8.06 -10.47
C VAL A 578 31.00 -8.28 -11.68
N GLU A 579 30.93 -9.51 -12.21
CA GLU A 579 30.05 -9.84 -13.34
C GLU A 579 28.57 -9.75 -12.95
N CYS A 580 28.20 -10.22 -11.76
CA CYS A 580 26.84 -10.12 -11.25
C CYS A 580 26.47 -8.66 -10.93
N ALA A 581 27.43 -7.90 -10.37
CA ALA A 581 27.26 -6.49 -10.09
C ALA A 581 27.14 -5.66 -11.37
N ARG A 582 27.90 -6.00 -12.43
CA ARG A 582 27.79 -5.42 -13.77
C ARG A 582 26.38 -5.59 -14.31
N ASP A 583 25.88 -6.82 -14.35
CA ASP A 583 24.56 -7.09 -14.93
C ASP A 583 23.46 -6.35 -14.20
N PHE A 584 23.52 -6.31 -12.87
CA PHE A 584 22.59 -5.60 -12.02
C PHE A 584 22.65 -4.06 -12.19
N SER A 585 23.82 -3.46 -12.11
CA SER A 585 23.96 -2.00 -12.19
C SER A 585 23.76 -1.47 -13.61
N CYS A 586 24.21 -2.22 -14.63
CA CYS A 586 23.92 -1.91 -16.02
C CYS A 586 22.43 -1.98 -16.34
N GLU A 587 21.72 -2.97 -15.78
CA GLU A 587 20.26 -3.08 -15.89
C GLU A 587 19.57 -1.84 -15.31
N ILE A 588 19.96 -1.39 -14.12
CA ILE A 588 19.42 -0.16 -13.51
C ILE A 588 19.64 1.06 -14.41
N ALA A 589 20.87 1.26 -14.89
CA ALA A 589 21.20 2.38 -15.74
C ALA A 589 20.50 2.33 -17.10
N ASP A 590 20.39 1.17 -17.73
CA ASP A 590 19.71 0.95 -19.00
C ASP A 590 18.20 1.19 -18.88
N VAL A 591 17.55 0.63 -17.88
CA VAL A 591 16.14 0.88 -17.59
C VAL A 591 15.87 2.35 -17.34
N THR A 592 16.72 3.02 -16.57
CA THR A 592 16.62 4.47 -16.33
C THR A 592 16.74 5.25 -17.64
N TRP A 593 17.65 4.85 -18.53
CA TRP A 593 17.82 5.46 -19.86
C TRP A 593 16.54 5.32 -20.71
N GLN A 594 15.93 4.13 -20.75
CA GLN A 594 14.72 3.83 -21.50
C GLN A 594 13.49 4.56 -20.93
N LEU A 595 13.35 4.64 -19.61
CA LEU A 595 12.24 5.34 -18.95
C LEU A 595 12.24 6.84 -19.25
N GLU A 596 13.41 7.47 -19.36
CA GLU A 596 13.49 8.88 -19.78
C GLU A 596 12.84 9.11 -21.13
N GLN A 597 13.03 8.20 -22.09
CA GLN A 597 12.36 8.27 -23.40
C GLN A 597 10.85 8.17 -23.31
N GLN A 598 10.34 7.43 -22.32
CA GLN A 598 8.89 7.28 -22.11
C GLN A 598 8.30 8.49 -21.38
N PHE A 599 9.00 9.05 -20.38
CA PHE A 599 8.43 10.07 -19.52
C PHE A 599 8.51 11.47 -20.07
N ARG A 600 9.59 11.85 -20.75
CA ARG A 600 9.76 13.20 -21.32
C ARG A 600 8.62 13.60 -22.27
N PRO A 601 8.19 12.77 -23.24
CA PRO A 601 7.04 13.11 -24.09
C PRO A 601 5.73 13.24 -23.34
N GLN A 602 5.53 12.41 -22.29
CA GLN A 602 4.32 12.44 -21.47
C GLN A 602 4.23 13.74 -20.64
N LEU A 603 5.34 14.17 -20.03
CA LEU A 603 5.42 15.44 -19.30
C LEU A 603 5.06 16.64 -20.21
N VAL A 604 5.55 16.63 -21.44
CA VAL A 604 5.22 17.67 -22.43
C VAL A 604 3.74 17.63 -22.81
N THR A 605 3.21 16.45 -23.11
CA THR A 605 1.79 16.26 -23.50
C THR A 605 0.83 16.65 -22.37
N GLN A 606 1.20 16.39 -21.14
CA GLN A 606 0.41 16.76 -19.96
C GLN A 606 0.62 18.22 -19.51
N HIS A 607 1.49 18.98 -20.16
CA HIS A 607 1.84 20.36 -19.78
C HIS A 607 2.41 20.49 -18.35
N THR A 608 3.12 19.47 -17.88
CA THR A 608 3.78 19.44 -16.56
C THR A 608 5.31 19.51 -16.69
N TYR A 609 5.84 19.58 -17.92
CA TYR A 609 7.28 19.59 -18.16
C TYR A 609 7.97 20.82 -17.57
N GLU A 610 7.35 21.99 -17.59
CA GLU A 610 7.91 23.22 -17.03
C GLU A 610 8.04 23.11 -15.49
N LEU A 611 7.02 22.62 -14.81
CA LEU A 611 7.08 22.34 -13.37
C LEU A 611 8.21 21.36 -13.06
N TYR A 612 8.34 20.31 -13.83
CA TYR A 612 9.39 19.30 -13.66
C TYR A 612 10.78 19.91 -13.87
N ARG A 613 11.02 20.60 -14.99
CA ARG A 613 12.31 21.17 -15.39
C ARG A 613 12.75 22.33 -14.49
N ASP A 614 11.82 23.22 -14.11
CA ASP A 614 12.16 24.50 -13.49
C ASP A 614 11.99 24.49 -11.97
N VAL A 615 11.28 23.50 -11.42
CA VAL A 615 11.03 23.40 -9.98
C VAL A 615 11.55 22.09 -9.41
N GLU A 616 11.03 20.93 -9.84
CA GLU A 616 11.34 19.66 -9.17
C GLU A 616 12.78 19.22 -9.38
N LEU A 617 13.29 19.33 -10.58
CA LEU A 617 14.66 18.89 -10.91
C LEU A 617 15.74 19.80 -10.30
N PRO A 618 15.68 21.15 -10.38
CA PRO A 618 16.65 22.00 -9.71
C PRO A 618 16.63 21.85 -8.19
N LEU A 619 15.46 21.58 -7.61
CA LEU A 619 15.33 21.36 -6.17
C LEU A 619 16.15 20.16 -5.67
N VAL A 620 16.44 19.16 -6.50
CA VAL A 620 17.32 18.03 -6.13
C VAL A 620 18.66 18.50 -5.60
N GLY A 621 19.28 19.45 -6.32
CA GLY A 621 20.55 20.03 -5.91
C GLY A 621 20.47 20.82 -4.60
N VAL A 622 19.38 21.56 -4.41
CA VAL A 622 19.11 22.29 -3.15
C VAL A 622 18.99 21.31 -1.98
N LEU A 623 18.19 20.25 -2.14
CA LEU A 623 17.99 19.26 -1.09
C LEU A 623 19.26 18.45 -0.80
N ALA A 624 20.05 18.14 -1.84
CA ALA A 624 21.36 17.50 -1.64
C ALA A 624 22.31 18.39 -0.81
N ASP A 625 22.31 19.71 -1.02
CA ASP A 625 23.08 20.64 -0.22
C ASP A 625 22.57 20.71 1.23
N VAL A 626 21.26 20.81 1.44
CA VAL A 626 20.64 20.83 2.78
C VAL A 626 20.94 19.54 3.55
N GLU A 627 20.78 18.38 2.92
CA GLU A 627 21.06 17.08 3.55
C GLU A 627 22.57 16.90 3.83
N TRP A 628 23.44 17.41 2.96
CA TRP A 628 24.89 17.39 3.16
C TRP A 628 25.32 18.22 4.36
N GLU A 629 24.77 19.44 4.50
CA GLU A 629 25.12 20.34 5.60
C GLU A 629 24.59 19.81 6.95
N GLY A 630 23.35 19.36 7.01
CA GLY A 630 22.71 18.95 8.26
C GLY A 630 22.63 20.06 9.31
N ILE A 631 22.21 19.74 10.53
CA ILE A 631 22.06 20.71 11.62
C ILE A 631 22.78 20.21 12.90
N GLN A 632 23.35 21.13 13.65
CA GLN A 632 24.00 20.80 14.92
C GLN A 632 22.98 20.73 16.05
N ILE A 633 23.22 19.81 17.02
CA ILE A 633 22.43 19.72 18.23
C ILE A 633 23.30 19.82 19.49
N ASP A 634 22.75 20.44 20.53
CA ASP A 634 23.37 20.51 21.86
C ASP A 634 23.14 19.20 22.63
N ARG A 635 24.13 18.30 22.58
CA ARG A 635 24.06 16.99 23.24
C ARG A 635 23.93 17.11 24.77
N SER A 636 24.47 18.19 25.36
CA SER A 636 24.40 18.41 26.82
C SER A 636 22.97 18.76 27.24
N LEU A 637 22.32 19.61 26.46
CA LEU A 637 20.90 19.94 26.67
C LEU A 637 20.03 18.68 26.50
N PHE A 638 20.25 17.88 25.45
CA PHE A 638 19.49 16.64 25.23
C PHE A 638 19.68 15.64 26.39
N ALA A 639 20.88 15.51 26.96
CA ALA A 639 21.13 14.69 28.14
C ALA A 639 20.32 15.19 29.36
N SER A 640 20.29 16.50 29.59
CA SER A 640 19.51 17.10 30.67
C SER A 640 17.98 16.96 30.48
N LEU A 641 17.53 17.09 29.22
CA LEU A 641 16.13 16.85 28.86
C LEU A 641 15.74 15.39 29.11
N LYS A 642 16.59 14.44 28.76
CA LYS A 642 16.34 13.01 29.03
C LYS A 642 16.07 12.74 30.50
N GLU A 643 16.90 13.27 31.40
CA GLU A 643 16.69 13.12 32.84
C GLU A 643 15.39 13.79 33.32
N ARG A 644 15.07 14.99 32.78
CA ARG A 644 13.85 15.71 33.14
C ARG A 644 12.60 14.95 32.67
N PHE A 645 12.57 14.50 31.43
CA PHE A 645 11.46 13.74 30.87
C PHE A 645 11.25 12.40 31.58
N ALA A 646 12.32 11.70 31.93
CA ALA A 646 12.23 10.46 32.67
C ALA A 646 11.60 10.69 34.06
N ARG A 647 12.01 11.75 34.79
CA ARG A 647 11.38 12.11 36.08
C ARG A 647 9.90 12.46 35.92
N GLU A 648 9.56 13.26 34.93
CA GLU A 648 8.18 13.70 34.71
C GLU A 648 7.29 12.53 34.28
N ARG A 649 7.75 11.65 33.40
CA ARG A 649 7.05 10.43 33.01
C ARG A 649 6.82 9.50 34.20
N GLN A 650 7.81 9.35 35.08
CA GLN A 650 7.67 8.56 36.30
C GLN A 650 6.63 9.17 37.26
N ARG A 651 6.58 10.51 37.40
CA ARG A 651 5.55 11.21 38.19
C ARG A 651 4.15 10.89 37.63
N VAL A 652 3.94 11.09 36.35
CA VAL A 652 2.65 10.84 35.70
C VAL A 652 2.25 9.37 35.77
N GLU A 653 3.22 8.45 35.68
CA GLU A 653 2.99 7.00 35.80
C GLU A 653 2.45 6.65 37.19
N GLN A 654 3.01 7.23 38.24
CA GLN A 654 2.50 7.04 39.63
C GLN A 654 1.09 7.61 39.81
N GLU A 655 0.82 8.79 39.27
CA GLU A 655 -0.51 9.39 39.27
C GLU A 655 -1.54 8.53 38.50
N ILE A 656 -1.15 7.94 37.38
CA ILE A 656 -1.97 6.97 36.64
C ILE A 656 -2.31 5.76 37.49
N TYR A 657 -1.33 5.18 38.21
CA TYR A 657 -1.57 4.02 39.10
C TYR A 657 -2.52 4.38 40.24
N VAL A 658 -2.38 5.56 40.83
CA VAL A 658 -3.30 6.05 41.84
C VAL A 658 -4.72 6.23 41.28
N ALA A 659 -4.87 6.89 40.16
CA ALA A 659 -6.16 7.13 39.51
C ALA A 659 -6.82 5.83 39.00
N ALA A 660 -6.02 4.83 38.64
CA ALA A 660 -6.49 3.51 38.21
C ALA A 660 -6.81 2.55 39.38
N GLY A 661 -6.37 2.88 40.62
CA GLY A 661 -6.54 2.03 41.76
C GLY A 661 -5.60 0.82 41.77
N GLY A 662 -4.44 0.90 41.14
CA GLY A 662 -3.40 -0.13 41.15
C GLY A 662 -2.51 -0.10 39.92
N GLU A 663 -1.36 -0.77 40.02
CA GLU A 663 -0.39 -0.88 38.93
C GLU A 663 -0.91 -1.76 37.77
N PHE A 664 -0.57 -1.40 36.55
CA PHE A 664 -0.85 -2.14 35.31
C PHE A 664 0.11 -1.71 34.22
N ASN A 665 0.25 -2.48 33.14
CA ASN A 665 1.06 -2.06 31.99
C ASN A 665 0.30 -1.04 31.13
N ILE A 666 0.65 0.25 31.28
CA ILE A 666 0.04 1.40 30.60
C ILE A 666 0.14 1.26 29.07
N ASN A 667 1.19 0.60 28.57
CA ASN A 667 1.42 0.37 27.15
C ASN A 667 0.67 -0.85 26.60
N SER A 668 0.01 -1.64 27.49
CA SER A 668 -0.81 -2.78 27.09
C SER A 668 -2.24 -2.35 26.81
N ASN A 669 -2.63 -2.26 25.53
CA ASN A 669 -4.00 -1.92 25.14
C ASN A 669 -5.09 -2.84 25.79
N PRO A 670 -4.88 -4.16 25.98
CA PRO A 670 -5.84 -4.99 26.72
C PRO A 670 -6.02 -4.57 28.17
N GLN A 671 -4.91 -4.37 28.93
CA GLN A 671 -4.98 -3.96 30.33
C GLN A 671 -5.55 -2.54 30.49
N LEU A 672 -5.20 -1.63 29.58
CA LEU A 672 -5.74 -0.28 29.57
C LEU A 672 -7.26 -0.28 29.32
N ARG A 673 -7.77 -1.15 28.43
CA ARG A 673 -9.22 -1.33 28.21
C ARG A 673 -9.92 -1.83 29.47
N GLU A 674 -9.35 -2.84 30.12
CA GLU A 674 -9.88 -3.38 31.38
C GLU A 674 -9.99 -2.27 32.45
N VAL A 675 -8.94 -1.46 32.62
CA VAL A 675 -8.95 -0.35 33.59
C VAL A 675 -10.01 0.69 33.23
N LEU A 676 -10.04 1.18 31.98
CA LEU A 676 -10.94 2.26 31.58
C LEU A 676 -12.42 1.83 31.57
N PHE A 677 -12.73 0.69 30.96
CA PHE A 677 -14.10 0.32 30.63
C PHE A 677 -14.70 -0.74 31.55
N ASP A 678 -13.88 -1.63 32.13
CA ASP A 678 -14.38 -2.68 33.02
C ASP A 678 -14.26 -2.29 34.51
N ARG A 679 -13.14 -1.69 34.93
CA ARG A 679 -12.90 -1.26 36.30
C ARG A 679 -13.55 0.09 36.61
N LEU A 680 -13.22 1.14 35.84
CA LEU A 680 -13.73 2.50 36.02
C LEU A 680 -15.06 2.75 35.32
N LYS A 681 -15.53 1.81 34.48
CA LYS A 681 -16.83 1.85 33.74
C LYS A 681 -17.05 3.13 32.95
N LEU A 682 -16.00 3.69 32.36
CA LEU A 682 -16.09 4.89 31.54
C LEU A 682 -16.89 4.60 30.25
N PRO A 683 -17.64 5.58 29.70
CA PRO A 683 -18.36 5.39 28.46
C PRO A 683 -17.42 5.18 27.27
N SER A 684 -17.78 4.26 26.34
CA SER A 684 -16.99 4.02 25.13
C SER A 684 -17.74 4.55 23.90
N SER A 685 -17.17 5.53 23.22
CA SER A 685 -17.72 6.13 22.00
C SER A 685 -17.39 5.34 20.73
N LYS A 686 -16.35 4.50 20.77
CA LYS A 686 -15.83 3.78 19.61
C LYS A 686 -15.40 2.36 19.98
N ARG A 687 -15.76 1.38 19.12
CA ARG A 687 -15.36 -0.02 19.29
C ARG A 687 -14.53 -0.50 18.11
N THR A 688 -13.56 -1.36 18.38
CA THR A 688 -12.75 -2.08 17.40
C THR A 688 -13.18 -3.56 17.40
N SER A 689 -12.64 -4.35 16.47
CA SER A 689 -12.86 -5.81 16.43
C SER A 689 -12.45 -6.53 17.72
N THR A 690 -11.54 -5.94 18.49
CA THR A 690 -11.01 -6.51 19.74
C THR A 690 -11.61 -5.89 21.02
N GLY A 691 -12.61 -5.00 20.92
CA GLY A 691 -13.28 -4.33 22.04
C GLY A 691 -13.30 -2.81 21.95
N PRO A 692 -13.62 -2.10 23.08
CA PRO A 692 -13.61 -0.64 23.14
C PRO A 692 -12.26 -0.06 22.71
N SER A 693 -12.28 1.05 21.95
CA SER A 693 -11.06 1.72 21.49
C SER A 693 -10.41 2.52 22.61
N THR A 694 -9.08 2.54 22.65
CA THR A 694 -8.26 3.39 23.52
C THR A 694 -7.48 4.42 22.72
N ASP A 695 -7.97 4.78 21.49
CA ASP A 695 -7.37 5.79 20.62
C ASP A 695 -7.27 7.13 21.32
N ALA A 696 -6.41 7.99 20.79
CA ALA A 696 -6.28 9.37 21.27
C ALA A 696 -7.60 10.15 21.22
N SER A 697 -8.44 9.92 20.21
CA SER A 697 -9.76 10.56 20.09
C SER A 697 -10.72 10.16 21.22
N VAL A 698 -10.73 8.88 21.60
CA VAL A 698 -11.58 8.39 22.69
C VAL A 698 -11.08 8.91 24.05
N LEU A 699 -9.76 8.89 24.26
CA LEU A 699 -9.17 9.48 25.47
C LEU A 699 -9.42 10.98 25.57
N GLN A 700 -9.37 11.70 24.43
CA GLN A 700 -9.68 13.13 24.39
C GLN A 700 -11.15 13.41 24.77
N GLU A 701 -12.10 12.64 24.22
CA GLU A 701 -13.52 12.77 24.59
C GLU A 701 -13.77 12.50 26.08
N LEU A 702 -13.10 11.50 26.64
CA LEU A 702 -13.20 11.18 28.06
C LEU A 702 -12.55 12.25 28.94
N ALA A 703 -11.43 12.83 28.50
CA ALA A 703 -10.76 13.92 29.20
C ALA A 703 -11.63 15.20 29.19
N GLU A 704 -12.26 15.50 28.04
CA GLU A 704 -13.22 16.62 27.90
C GLU A 704 -14.49 16.43 28.73
N ALA A 705 -14.88 15.16 28.99
CA ALA A 705 -15.95 14.82 29.92
C ALA A 705 -15.55 14.95 31.41
N GLY A 706 -14.29 15.31 31.70
CA GLY A 706 -13.80 15.59 33.04
C GLY A 706 -13.22 14.37 33.78
N HIS A 707 -12.91 13.29 33.07
CA HIS A 707 -12.26 12.12 33.68
C HIS A 707 -10.75 12.32 33.82
N GLU A 708 -10.21 12.15 35.02
CA GLU A 708 -8.81 12.40 35.36
C GLU A 708 -7.84 11.42 34.67
N LEU A 709 -8.12 10.10 34.76
CA LEU A 709 -7.22 9.09 34.19
C LEU A 709 -6.95 9.25 32.67
N PRO A 710 -7.94 9.56 31.80
CA PRO A 710 -7.67 9.87 30.40
C PRO A 710 -6.75 11.07 30.16
N VAL A 711 -6.83 12.12 31.00
CA VAL A 711 -5.92 13.29 30.95
C VAL A 711 -4.48 12.86 31.19
N LEU A 712 -4.25 12.12 32.27
CA LEU A 712 -2.93 11.57 32.64
C LEU A 712 -2.38 10.61 31.60
N LEU A 713 -3.23 9.75 31.01
CA LEU A 713 -2.84 8.84 29.93
C LEU A 713 -2.42 9.58 28.66
N MET A 714 -3.07 10.69 28.33
CA MET A 714 -2.67 11.52 27.20
C MET A 714 -1.32 12.20 27.46
N GLU A 715 -1.11 12.72 28.68
CA GLU A 715 0.16 13.31 29.10
C GLU A 715 1.30 12.28 29.07
N TYR A 716 1.08 11.09 29.63
CA TYR A 716 2.05 9.98 29.59
C TYR A 716 2.42 9.58 28.16
N ARG A 717 1.43 9.44 27.28
CA ARG A 717 1.67 9.10 25.87
C ARG A 717 2.45 10.18 25.13
N GLU A 718 2.17 11.43 25.42
CA GLU A 718 2.91 12.56 24.84
C GLU A 718 4.36 12.56 25.30
N LEU A 719 4.61 12.46 26.62
CA LEU A 719 5.96 12.37 27.20
C LEU A 719 6.74 11.19 26.60
N SER A 720 6.14 10.00 26.59
CA SER A 720 6.78 8.80 26.04
C SER A 720 7.09 8.93 24.54
N LYS A 721 6.21 9.55 23.78
CA LYS A 721 6.43 9.81 22.35
C LYS A 721 7.56 10.81 22.11
N LEU A 722 7.59 11.90 22.86
CA LEU A 722 8.65 12.91 22.74
C LEU A 722 10.01 12.35 23.16
N GLU A 723 10.04 11.58 24.26
CA GLU A 723 11.24 10.92 24.75
C GLU A 723 11.80 9.95 23.71
N SER A 724 11.01 9.00 23.24
CA SER A 724 11.46 7.98 22.28
C SER A 724 11.76 8.51 20.89
N THR A 725 10.94 9.47 20.39
CA THR A 725 11.06 9.95 18.99
C THR A 725 12.16 11.01 18.83
N TYR A 726 12.41 11.83 19.86
CA TYR A 726 13.32 12.96 19.73
C TYR A 726 14.48 12.91 20.74
N ILE A 727 14.19 12.74 22.05
CA ILE A 727 15.21 12.90 23.06
C ILE A 727 16.24 11.76 23.03
N ASP A 728 15.78 10.53 22.85
CA ASP A 728 16.66 9.36 22.74
C ASP A 728 17.19 9.19 21.30
N ALA A 729 16.34 9.40 20.31
CA ALA A 729 16.67 9.12 18.91
C ALA A 729 17.63 10.15 18.30
N LEU A 730 17.40 11.47 18.49
CA LEU A 730 18.19 12.50 17.78
C LEU A 730 19.69 12.45 18.12
N PRO A 731 20.10 12.32 19.40
CA PRO A 731 21.53 12.19 19.73
C PRO A 731 22.18 10.93 19.13
N ALA A 732 21.42 9.83 19.01
CA ALA A 732 21.93 8.58 18.43
C ALA A 732 22.07 8.64 16.89
N LEU A 733 21.30 9.51 16.23
CA LEU A 733 21.33 9.72 14.77
C LEU A 733 22.42 10.70 14.32
N VAL A 734 23.12 11.40 15.24
CA VAL A 734 24.21 12.32 14.87
C VAL A 734 25.30 11.55 14.14
N ASN A 735 25.64 12.03 12.95
CA ASN A 735 26.71 11.45 12.15
C ASN A 735 28.06 11.68 12.84
N PRO A 736 28.84 10.63 13.17
CA PRO A 736 30.11 10.77 13.89
C PRO A 736 31.17 11.51 13.09
N HIS A 737 31.09 11.53 11.75
CA HIS A 737 32.06 12.19 10.91
C HIS A 737 31.83 13.71 10.80
N THR A 738 30.55 14.13 10.79
CA THR A 738 30.20 15.57 10.66
C THR A 738 29.89 16.22 11.99
N GLY A 739 29.57 15.43 13.03
CA GLY A 739 29.05 15.92 14.30
C GLY A 739 27.65 16.52 14.22
N ARG A 740 26.97 16.36 13.08
CA ARG A 740 25.66 16.97 12.79
C ARG A 740 24.57 15.90 12.55
N LEU A 741 23.36 16.33 12.68
CA LEU A 741 22.15 15.55 12.37
C LEU A 741 21.75 15.82 10.91
N HIS A 742 21.56 14.78 10.14
CA HIS A 742 21.15 14.85 8.74
C HIS A 742 19.80 14.17 8.61
N THR A 743 18.81 14.90 8.09
CA THR A 743 17.49 14.35 7.71
C THR A 743 17.49 14.09 6.21
N SER A 744 16.61 13.21 5.74
CA SER A 744 16.36 13.02 4.31
C SER A 744 15.04 13.67 3.92
N PHE A 745 15.05 14.53 2.90
CA PHE A 745 13.87 15.16 2.32
C PHE A 745 13.37 14.40 1.09
N ASN A 746 12.11 14.01 1.08
CA ASN A 746 11.52 13.28 -0.04
C ASN A 746 10.52 14.16 -0.79
N GLN A 747 10.69 14.23 -2.13
CA GLN A 747 9.81 14.99 -3.03
C GLN A 747 8.59 14.19 -3.49
N THR A 748 8.63 12.84 -3.41
CA THR A 748 7.68 11.94 -4.07
C THR A 748 6.66 11.29 -3.15
N VAL A 749 6.57 11.71 -1.87
CA VAL A 749 5.68 11.09 -0.87
C VAL A 749 4.33 11.80 -0.79
N ALA A 750 4.31 13.11 -0.76
CA ALA A 750 3.08 13.87 -0.59
C ALA A 750 2.45 14.21 -1.94
N ALA A 751 1.23 13.74 -2.19
CA ALA A 751 0.50 14.04 -3.44
C ALA A 751 0.19 15.54 -3.66
N THR A 752 0.42 16.39 -2.66
CA THR A 752 0.26 17.85 -2.74
C THR A 752 1.50 18.59 -3.22
N GLY A 753 2.63 17.91 -3.42
CA GLY A 753 3.91 18.56 -3.71
C GLY A 753 4.73 18.96 -2.48
N ARG A 754 4.19 18.84 -1.27
CA ARG A 754 4.96 19.12 -0.05
C ARG A 754 6.13 18.16 0.10
N LEU A 755 7.25 18.65 0.63
CA LEU A 755 8.35 17.80 1.05
C LEU A 755 7.98 17.03 2.32
N SER A 756 8.44 15.80 2.44
CA SER A 756 8.44 15.06 3.69
C SER A 756 9.86 14.86 4.20
N SER A 757 10.04 14.89 5.52
CA SER A 757 11.31 14.66 6.20
C SER A 757 11.28 13.32 6.90
N THR A 758 12.33 12.52 6.72
CA THR A 758 12.46 11.19 7.33
C THR A 758 13.87 10.99 7.88
N GLU A 759 13.99 10.11 8.82
CA GLU A 759 15.26 9.60 9.39
C GLU A 759 16.29 10.66 9.82
N PRO A 760 15.89 11.60 10.72
CA PRO A 760 14.64 11.72 11.47
C PRO A 760 13.64 12.69 10.83
N ASN A 761 12.35 12.57 11.15
CA ASN A 761 11.36 13.55 10.75
C ASN A 761 11.45 14.81 11.64
N LEU A 762 12.10 15.85 11.14
CA LEU A 762 12.28 17.12 11.85
C LEU A 762 11.09 18.09 11.67
N GLN A 763 10.20 17.83 10.69
CA GLN A 763 9.02 18.67 10.44
C GLN A 763 7.93 18.51 11.50
N ASN A 764 7.96 17.43 12.29
CA ASN A 764 6.93 17.11 13.28
C ASN A 764 7.30 17.46 14.72
N ILE A 765 8.41 18.19 14.96
CA ILE A 765 8.81 18.62 16.30
C ILE A 765 7.81 19.68 16.79
N PRO A 766 7.08 19.45 17.92
CA PRO A 766 6.03 20.36 18.39
C PRO A 766 6.57 21.76 18.71
N ILE A 767 5.77 22.80 18.44
CA ILE A 767 6.11 24.20 18.75
C ILE A 767 5.20 24.81 19.81
N ARG A 768 3.96 24.30 19.93
CA ARG A 768 2.92 24.96 20.75
C ARG A 768 3.07 24.73 22.25
N ARG A 769 3.68 23.62 22.66
CA ARG A 769 3.87 23.24 24.06
C ARG A 769 5.31 23.51 24.52
N GLU A 770 5.50 23.77 25.78
CA GLU A 770 6.80 24.06 26.37
C GLU A 770 7.81 22.91 26.13
N LEU A 771 7.39 21.68 26.34
CA LEU A 771 8.23 20.48 26.10
C LEU A 771 8.76 20.40 24.66
N GLY A 772 7.94 20.73 23.67
CA GLY A 772 8.36 20.76 22.26
C GLY A 772 9.34 21.91 21.98
N ARG A 773 9.12 23.07 22.61
CA ARG A 773 10.03 24.21 22.52
C ARG A 773 11.41 23.89 23.13
N ASP A 774 11.43 23.14 24.22
CA ASP A 774 12.69 22.71 24.84
C ASP A 774 13.51 21.83 23.89
N ILE A 775 12.88 20.92 23.12
CA ILE A 775 13.56 20.12 22.10
C ILE A 775 14.12 21.04 21.02
N ARG A 776 13.36 22.04 20.54
CA ARG A 776 13.83 22.99 19.52
C ARG A 776 14.98 23.87 20.01
N ARG A 777 15.11 24.16 21.32
CA ARG A 777 16.27 24.84 21.90
C ARG A 777 17.56 24.05 21.71
N GLY A 778 17.46 22.76 21.56
CA GLY A 778 18.59 21.89 21.32
C GLY A 778 19.20 21.97 19.92
N PHE A 779 18.54 22.66 18.98
CA PHE A 779 19.07 22.88 17.62
C PHE A 779 19.81 24.21 17.59
N ILE A 780 21.10 24.15 17.33
CA ILE A 780 22.05 25.27 17.44
C ILE A 780 22.88 25.45 16.16
N PRO A 781 23.38 26.64 15.87
CA PRO A 781 24.32 26.88 14.77
C PRO A 781 25.76 26.50 15.18
N ARG A 782 26.67 26.53 14.21
CA ARG A 782 28.12 26.52 14.45
C ARG A 782 28.55 27.74 15.25
N ASP A 783 29.72 27.64 15.90
CA ASP A 783 30.35 28.78 16.56
C ASP A 783 30.58 29.92 15.56
N GLY A 784 30.27 31.13 15.96
CA GLY A 784 30.37 32.32 15.12
C GLY A 784 29.19 32.57 14.17
N SER A 785 28.16 31.72 14.23
CA SER A 785 26.96 31.86 13.42
C SER A 785 25.68 31.99 14.27
N LEU A 786 24.61 32.40 13.65
CA LEU A 786 23.24 32.34 14.19
C LEU A 786 22.36 31.46 13.29
N LEU A 787 21.28 30.94 13.88
CA LEU A 787 20.16 30.43 13.10
C LEU A 787 19.30 31.61 12.64
N LEU A 788 18.91 31.57 11.36
CA LEU A 788 17.95 32.48 10.75
C LEU A 788 16.75 31.66 10.32
N ALA A 789 15.54 31.99 10.76
CA ALA A 789 14.30 31.38 10.29
C ALA A 789 13.47 32.41 9.52
N ALA A 790 12.97 32.00 8.36
CA ALA A 790 12.09 32.79 7.52
C ALA A 790 10.79 32.01 7.26
N ASP A 791 9.66 32.56 7.63
CA ASP A 791 8.34 31.88 7.63
C ASP A 791 7.32 32.69 6.82
N TYR A 792 6.62 32.05 5.89
CA TYR A 792 5.57 32.71 5.14
C TYR A 792 4.38 33.06 6.03
N SER A 793 4.01 34.33 6.06
CA SER A 793 2.85 34.80 6.80
C SER A 793 1.57 34.48 6.04
N GLN A 794 0.82 33.47 6.52
CA GLN A 794 -0.53 33.08 6.02
C GLN A 794 -0.57 32.75 4.52
N ILE A 795 0.41 32.04 3.99
CA ILE A 795 0.57 31.77 2.57
C ILE A 795 -0.69 31.14 1.93
N GLU A 796 -1.33 30.16 2.60
CA GLU A 796 -2.51 29.49 2.07
C GLU A 796 -3.71 30.43 1.93
N LEU A 797 -3.89 31.39 2.87
CA LEU A 797 -4.94 32.40 2.77
C LEU A 797 -4.64 33.41 1.65
N ARG A 798 -3.39 33.78 1.43
CA ARG A 798 -2.97 34.66 0.33
C ARG A 798 -3.18 34.00 -1.02
N LEU A 799 -2.88 32.71 -1.12
CA LEU A 799 -3.16 31.92 -2.31
C LEU A 799 -4.66 31.77 -2.56
N LEU A 800 -5.46 31.57 -1.53
CA LEU A 800 -6.92 31.56 -1.66
C LEU A 800 -7.44 32.91 -2.16
N ALA A 801 -6.90 34.04 -1.67
CA ALA A 801 -7.25 35.37 -2.17
C ALA A 801 -6.90 35.54 -3.65
N HIS A 802 -5.73 35.06 -4.07
CA HIS A 802 -5.29 35.11 -5.47
C HIS A 802 -6.17 34.24 -6.38
N LEU A 803 -6.40 32.98 -5.99
CA LEU A 803 -7.13 31.99 -6.78
C LEU A 803 -8.64 32.31 -6.89
N SER A 804 -9.25 32.79 -5.80
CA SER A 804 -10.66 33.18 -5.78
C SER A 804 -10.91 34.54 -6.41
N ASN A 805 -9.89 35.39 -6.45
CA ASN A 805 -9.97 36.81 -6.84
C ASN A 805 -11.13 37.55 -6.17
N ASP A 806 -11.50 37.13 -4.95
CA ASP A 806 -12.56 37.79 -4.16
C ASP A 806 -12.15 39.21 -3.80
N PRO A 807 -12.94 40.24 -4.22
CA PRO A 807 -12.54 41.64 -4.02
C PRO A 807 -12.33 42.01 -2.56
N ALA A 808 -13.18 41.50 -1.65
CA ALA A 808 -13.09 41.81 -0.22
C ALA A 808 -11.87 41.12 0.40
N PHE A 809 -11.60 39.89 0.01
CA PHE A 809 -10.47 39.11 0.51
C PHE A 809 -9.13 39.68 0.00
N VAL A 810 -9.06 40.06 -1.29
CA VAL A 810 -7.89 40.72 -1.89
C VAL A 810 -7.62 42.07 -1.27
N ALA A 811 -8.68 42.90 -1.06
CA ALA A 811 -8.53 44.20 -0.43
C ALA A 811 -8.02 44.08 1.02
N ALA A 812 -8.48 43.08 1.75
CA ALA A 812 -8.04 42.78 3.09
C ALA A 812 -6.52 42.58 3.19
N PHE A 813 -5.93 41.81 2.26
CA PHE A 813 -4.48 41.60 2.20
C PHE A 813 -3.70 42.82 1.70
N LYS A 814 -4.25 43.59 0.73
CA LYS A 814 -3.58 44.77 0.20
C LYS A 814 -3.52 45.92 1.21
N SER A 815 -4.47 45.98 2.14
CA SER A 815 -4.47 47.03 3.22
C SER A 815 -3.38 46.78 4.26
N GLY A 816 -2.67 45.66 4.23
CA GLY A 816 -1.61 45.32 5.19
C GLY A 816 -2.10 45.01 6.61
N GLY A 817 -3.41 44.88 6.80
CA GLY A 817 -4.02 44.61 8.11
C GLY A 817 -4.00 43.10 8.48
N ASP A 818 -4.32 42.83 9.74
CA ASP A 818 -4.50 41.46 10.24
C ASP A 818 -5.77 40.83 9.63
N ILE A 819 -5.62 39.90 8.71
CA ILE A 819 -6.72 39.23 8.00
C ILE A 819 -7.72 38.59 8.97
N HIS A 820 -7.24 37.99 10.06
CA HIS A 820 -8.12 37.36 11.04
C HIS A 820 -8.95 38.39 11.81
N ARG A 821 -8.37 39.56 12.06
CA ARG A 821 -9.08 40.69 12.67
C ARG A 821 -10.09 41.28 11.69
N GLN A 822 -9.74 41.43 10.43
CA GLN A 822 -10.65 41.91 9.38
C GLN A 822 -11.79 40.90 9.14
N THR A 823 -11.49 39.62 9.06
CA THR A 823 -12.52 38.57 8.99
C THR A 823 -13.44 38.60 10.21
N ALA A 824 -12.89 38.81 11.42
CA ALA A 824 -13.69 38.95 12.63
C ALA A 824 -14.62 40.14 12.56
N SER A 825 -14.13 41.32 12.14
CA SER A 825 -14.94 42.52 11.95
C SER A 825 -16.13 42.25 11.01
N LEU A 826 -15.89 41.53 9.90
CA LEU A 826 -16.91 41.24 8.91
C LEU A 826 -17.92 40.17 9.37
N ILE A 827 -17.47 39.11 10.07
CA ILE A 827 -18.34 38.02 10.53
C ILE A 827 -19.19 38.41 11.73
N PHE A 828 -18.60 39.20 12.69
CA PHE A 828 -19.28 39.60 13.91
C PHE A 828 -19.97 40.97 13.76
N ASP A 829 -19.86 41.62 12.60
CA ASP A 829 -20.43 42.94 12.28
C ASP A 829 -20.03 44.02 13.33
N VAL A 830 -18.73 44.04 13.65
CA VAL A 830 -18.14 45.01 14.57
C VAL A 830 -17.03 45.81 13.87
N PRO A 831 -16.82 47.07 14.21
CA PRO A 831 -15.70 47.83 13.66
C PRO A 831 -14.36 47.20 14.07
N LEU A 832 -13.30 47.41 13.24
CA LEU A 832 -11.98 46.80 13.47
C LEU A 832 -11.43 47.01 14.89
N ASP A 833 -11.67 48.21 15.45
CA ASP A 833 -11.23 48.58 16.81
C ASP A 833 -12.03 47.83 17.89
N GLY A 834 -13.25 47.41 17.59
CA GLY A 834 -14.10 46.63 18.48
C GLY A 834 -13.82 45.12 18.48
N VAL A 835 -12.94 44.64 17.59
CA VAL A 835 -12.61 43.20 17.52
C VAL A 835 -11.79 42.79 18.72
N THR A 836 -12.36 41.91 19.55
CA THR A 836 -11.68 41.30 20.70
C THR A 836 -10.67 40.21 20.27
N SER A 837 -9.73 39.87 21.17
CA SER A 837 -8.79 38.76 20.95
C SER A 837 -9.52 37.44 20.75
N GLU A 838 -10.65 37.23 21.40
CA GLU A 838 -11.48 36.05 21.26
C GLU A 838 -12.14 35.99 19.87
N MET A 839 -12.76 37.09 19.41
CA MET A 839 -13.34 37.15 18.06
C MET A 839 -12.30 36.92 16.99
N ARG A 840 -11.10 37.52 17.14
CA ARG A 840 -9.96 37.25 16.25
C ARG A 840 -9.54 35.76 16.22
N ALA A 841 -9.48 35.12 17.39
CA ALA A 841 -9.14 33.70 17.49
C ALA A 841 -10.21 32.81 16.84
N ARG A 842 -11.49 33.10 17.03
CA ARG A 842 -12.61 32.44 16.37
C ARG A 842 -12.54 32.61 14.84
N ALA A 843 -12.32 33.81 14.36
CA ALA A 843 -12.18 34.12 12.94
C ALA A 843 -10.95 33.42 12.34
N LYS A 844 -9.83 33.31 13.06
CA LYS A 844 -8.68 32.51 12.65
C LYS A 844 -9.08 31.05 12.42
N THR A 845 -9.82 30.47 13.34
CA THR A 845 -10.31 29.08 13.23
C THR A 845 -11.24 28.93 12.03
N ILE A 846 -12.15 29.90 11.80
CA ILE A 846 -13.09 29.88 10.67
C ILE A 846 -12.34 29.97 9.33
N ASN A 847 -11.37 30.87 9.20
CA ASN A 847 -10.56 31.03 7.99
C ASN A 847 -9.88 29.69 7.61
N PHE A 848 -9.25 29.02 8.58
CA PHE A 848 -8.61 27.73 8.30
C PHE A 848 -9.63 26.61 8.06
N ALA A 849 -10.74 26.58 8.84
CA ALA A 849 -11.80 25.60 8.63
C ALA A 849 -12.36 25.67 7.20
N THR A 850 -12.50 26.86 6.65
CA THR A 850 -12.99 27.10 5.28
C THR A 850 -12.02 26.55 4.24
N ILE A 851 -10.71 26.84 4.35
CA ILE A 851 -9.68 26.31 3.44
C ILE A 851 -9.69 24.77 3.44
N TYR A 852 -9.79 24.17 4.62
CA TYR A 852 -9.78 22.70 4.76
C TYR A 852 -11.15 22.05 4.52
N GLY A 853 -12.18 22.82 4.10
CA GLY A 853 -13.51 22.31 3.81
C GLY A 853 -14.19 21.66 5.03
N GLN A 854 -13.89 22.15 6.26
CA GLN A 854 -14.51 21.62 7.47
C GLN A 854 -15.97 22.05 7.54
N GLY A 855 -16.87 21.08 7.73
CA GLY A 855 -18.30 21.35 7.94
C GLY A 855 -18.61 21.89 9.35
N ALA A 856 -19.85 22.38 9.53
CA ALA A 856 -20.34 22.97 10.79
C ALA A 856 -20.16 22.06 12.01
N HIS A 857 -20.22 20.73 11.83
CA HIS A 857 -20.03 19.78 12.93
C HIS A 857 -18.58 19.75 13.46
N ALA A 858 -17.59 19.84 12.58
CA ALA A 858 -16.20 19.91 12.99
C ALA A 858 -15.88 21.27 13.63
N LEU A 859 -16.39 22.35 13.04
CA LEU A 859 -16.20 23.71 13.54
C LEU A 859 -16.84 23.89 14.92
N SER A 860 -18.07 23.36 15.15
CA SER A 860 -18.76 23.46 16.44
C SER A 860 -17.96 22.81 17.59
N ARG A 861 -17.36 21.63 17.32
CA ARG A 861 -16.49 20.98 18.30
C ARG A 861 -15.21 21.75 18.57
N GLN A 862 -14.60 22.31 17.53
CA GLN A 862 -13.34 23.06 17.66
C GLN A 862 -13.51 24.38 18.42
N LEU A 863 -14.62 25.09 18.18
CA LEU A 863 -14.95 26.35 18.85
C LEU A 863 -15.74 26.16 20.16
N LYS A 864 -16.18 24.91 20.48
CA LYS A 864 -17.06 24.59 21.62
C LYS A 864 -18.35 25.40 21.63
N ILE A 865 -18.99 25.52 20.46
CA ILE A 865 -20.24 26.25 20.23
C ILE A 865 -21.34 25.32 19.71
N ALA A 866 -22.60 25.82 19.69
CA ALA A 866 -23.69 25.07 19.12
C ALA A 866 -23.51 24.83 17.62
N HIS A 867 -23.98 23.68 17.11
CA HIS A 867 -23.91 23.34 15.68
C HIS A 867 -24.60 24.38 14.79
N SER A 868 -25.73 24.94 15.25
CA SER A 868 -26.46 26.01 14.55
C SER A 868 -25.62 27.28 14.43
N GLU A 869 -24.91 27.69 15.50
CA GLU A 869 -24.02 28.84 15.51
C GLU A 869 -22.81 28.65 14.59
N ALA A 870 -22.20 27.45 14.59
CA ALA A 870 -21.12 27.11 13.66
C ALA A 870 -21.57 27.16 12.20
N LYS A 871 -22.81 26.70 11.91
CA LYS A 871 -23.39 26.78 10.57
C LYS A 871 -23.59 28.21 10.13
N GLU A 872 -24.15 29.06 11.03
CA GLU A 872 -24.36 30.50 10.79
C GLU A 872 -23.03 31.21 10.51
N PHE A 873 -21.96 30.91 11.23
CA PHE A 873 -20.64 31.48 10.96
C PHE A 873 -20.11 31.11 9.57
N ILE A 874 -20.28 29.86 9.13
CA ILE A 874 -19.88 29.44 7.79
C ILE A 874 -20.72 30.14 6.71
N GLU A 875 -22.03 30.25 6.91
CA GLU A 875 -22.94 30.96 5.99
C GLU A 875 -22.56 32.45 5.86
N ARG A 876 -22.38 33.16 6.96
CA ARG A 876 -21.95 34.58 6.98
C ARG A 876 -20.56 34.73 6.33
N TYR A 877 -19.65 33.83 6.56
CA TYR A 877 -18.34 33.85 5.92
C TYR A 877 -18.47 33.83 4.38
N PHE A 878 -19.23 32.90 3.85
CA PHE A 878 -19.43 32.77 2.42
C PHE A 878 -20.36 33.85 1.80
N GLU A 879 -21.27 34.43 2.56
CA GLU A 879 -22.02 35.58 2.13
C GLU A 879 -21.09 36.79 1.92
N ARG A 880 -20.08 36.93 2.75
CA ARG A 880 -19.11 38.03 2.70
C ARG A 880 -17.99 37.76 1.67
N PHE A 881 -17.59 36.55 1.48
CA PHE A 881 -16.55 36.13 0.56
C PHE A 881 -17.12 35.19 -0.52
N GLN A 882 -17.99 35.71 -1.36
CA GLN A 882 -18.71 34.94 -2.39
C GLN A 882 -17.76 34.36 -3.42
N GLY A 883 -16.72 35.09 -3.86
CA GLY A 883 -15.71 34.63 -4.77
C GLY A 883 -14.91 33.44 -4.22
N VAL A 884 -14.71 33.39 -2.90
CA VAL A 884 -14.08 32.22 -2.25
C VAL A 884 -14.96 30.98 -2.41
N ARG A 885 -16.27 31.12 -2.16
CA ARG A 885 -17.20 29.99 -2.33
C ARG A 885 -17.24 29.49 -3.77
N GLU A 886 -17.42 30.43 -4.71
CA GLU A 886 -17.47 30.12 -6.15
C GLU A 886 -16.20 29.39 -6.61
N TYR A 887 -15.04 29.82 -6.13
CA TYR A 887 -13.77 29.16 -6.43
C TYR A 887 -13.72 27.72 -5.88
N LEU A 888 -14.06 27.50 -4.61
CA LEU A 888 -14.04 26.18 -3.99
C LEU A 888 -15.01 25.22 -4.70
N ASP A 889 -16.23 25.68 -5.00
CA ASP A 889 -17.24 24.89 -5.71
C ASP A 889 -16.81 24.58 -7.16
N SER A 890 -16.19 25.56 -7.86
CA SER A 890 -15.65 25.38 -9.21
C SER A 890 -14.49 24.38 -9.24
N SER A 891 -13.62 24.38 -8.21
CA SER A 891 -12.53 23.41 -8.09
C SER A 891 -13.05 21.98 -7.96
N VAL A 892 -14.12 21.77 -7.19
CA VAL A 892 -14.77 20.47 -7.05
C VAL A 892 -15.42 20.05 -8.38
N THR A 893 -16.08 20.97 -9.08
CA THR A 893 -16.69 20.71 -10.39
C THR A 893 -15.65 20.33 -11.42
N TYR A 894 -14.56 21.08 -11.49
CA TYR A 894 -13.42 20.79 -12.37
C TYR A 894 -12.83 19.39 -12.10
N ALA A 895 -12.67 19.06 -10.83
CA ALA A 895 -12.15 17.75 -10.44
C ALA A 895 -13.09 16.58 -10.82
N ARG A 896 -14.41 16.79 -10.78
CA ARG A 896 -15.39 15.80 -11.22
C ARG A 896 -15.34 15.56 -12.74
N GLU A 897 -15.14 16.62 -13.51
CA GLU A 897 -15.07 16.56 -14.97
C GLU A 897 -13.76 15.96 -15.47
N HIS A 898 -12.62 16.37 -14.89
CA HIS A 898 -11.28 16.04 -15.37
C HIS A 898 -10.61 14.90 -14.58
N GLY A 899 -11.09 14.57 -13.36
CA GLY A 899 -10.47 13.57 -12.49
C GLY A 899 -9.30 14.08 -11.66
N TYR A 900 -8.89 15.35 -11.82
CA TYR A 900 -7.78 15.97 -11.09
C TYR A 900 -8.02 17.46 -10.86
N VAL A 901 -7.20 18.06 -9.99
CA VAL A 901 -7.04 19.52 -9.85
C VAL A 901 -5.60 19.94 -10.12
N GLU A 902 -5.38 21.21 -10.40
CA GLU A 902 -4.06 21.78 -10.72
C GLU A 902 -3.69 22.94 -9.78
N THR A 903 -2.38 23.05 -9.47
CA THR A 903 -1.81 24.27 -8.84
C THR A 903 -1.64 25.38 -9.88
N ILE A 904 -1.27 26.59 -9.40
CA ILE A 904 -0.91 27.72 -10.30
C ILE A 904 0.30 27.39 -11.18
N PHE A 905 1.13 26.43 -10.79
CA PHE A 905 2.31 25.92 -11.51
C PHE A 905 2.05 24.62 -12.28
N LYS A 906 0.76 24.24 -12.47
CA LYS A 906 0.33 23.07 -13.25
C LYS A 906 0.65 21.72 -12.60
N ARG A 907 0.98 21.65 -11.32
CA ARG A 907 1.03 20.38 -10.60
C ARG A 907 -0.36 19.78 -10.54
N ARG A 908 -0.48 18.51 -10.96
CA ARG A 908 -1.74 17.79 -10.91
C ARG A 908 -1.86 16.94 -9.66
N ARG A 909 -3.10 16.89 -9.13
CA ARG A 909 -3.48 15.92 -8.13
C ARG A 909 -4.74 15.20 -8.58
N TYR A 910 -4.63 13.91 -8.84
CA TYR A 910 -5.77 13.05 -9.17
C TYR A 910 -6.59 12.77 -7.91
N ILE A 911 -7.93 12.73 -8.05
CA ILE A 911 -8.86 12.56 -6.92
C ILE A 911 -9.91 11.50 -7.28
N PRO A 912 -9.52 10.22 -7.27
CA PRO A 912 -10.44 9.12 -7.56
C PRO A 912 -11.58 9.01 -6.54
N GLU A 913 -11.38 9.51 -5.30
CA GLU A 913 -12.36 9.52 -4.22
C GLU A 913 -13.67 10.23 -4.58
N LEU A 914 -13.65 11.16 -5.54
CA LEU A 914 -14.87 11.85 -6.00
C LEU A 914 -15.89 10.91 -6.65
N ARG A 915 -15.43 9.76 -7.13
CA ARG A 915 -16.26 8.71 -7.74
C ARG A 915 -16.61 7.59 -6.77
N ASP A 916 -16.16 7.69 -5.51
CA ASP A 916 -16.41 6.65 -4.50
C ASP A 916 -17.89 6.65 -4.08
N ARG A 917 -18.40 5.47 -3.77
CA ARG A 917 -19.78 5.23 -3.31
C ARG A 917 -20.03 5.68 -1.90
N ASN A 918 -19.00 5.57 -1.07
CA ASN A 918 -19.08 5.97 0.32
C ASN A 918 -19.14 7.50 0.41
N PHE A 919 -20.25 8.02 0.92
CA PHE A 919 -20.43 9.47 1.12
C PHE A 919 -19.25 10.11 1.87
N ASN A 920 -18.68 9.43 2.87
CA ASN A 920 -17.56 9.98 3.63
C ASN A 920 -16.27 10.06 2.79
N VAL A 921 -16.02 9.07 1.93
CA VAL A 921 -14.88 9.06 1.01
C VAL A 921 -15.08 10.12 -0.07
N ARG A 922 -16.27 10.21 -0.66
CA ARG A 922 -16.60 11.24 -1.64
C ARG A 922 -16.50 12.64 -1.04
N ALA A 923 -17.03 12.87 0.15
CA ALA A 923 -16.90 14.14 0.86
C ALA A 923 -15.43 14.46 1.22
N PHE A 924 -14.60 13.45 1.47
CA PHE A 924 -13.15 13.62 1.59
C PHE A 924 -12.53 14.04 0.25
N GLY A 925 -12.93 13.44 -0.86
CA GLY A 925 -12.52 13.81 -2.21
C GLY A 925 -12.89 15.27 -2.55
N GLU A 926 -14.09 15.73 -2.20
CA GLU A 926 -14.53 17.11 -2.40
C GLU A 926 -13.67 18.12 -1.62
N ARG A 927 -13.40 17.84 -0.35
CA ARG A 927 -12.48 18.65 0.45
C ARG A 927 -11.05 18.66 -0.12
N THR A 928 -10.61 17.52 -0.61
CA THR A 928 -9.31 17.37 -1.26
C THR A 928 -9.22 18.20 -2.54
N ALA A 929 -10.27 18.19 -3.37
CA ALA A 929 -10.35 18.99 -4.59
C ALA A 929 -10.30 20.49 -4.31
N ALA A 930 -11.01 20.96 -3.29
CA ALA A 930 -11.04 22.35 -2.90
C ALA A 930 -9.69 22.84 -2.33
N ASN A 931 -9.01 22.00 -1.53
CA ASN A 931 -7.80 22.40 -0.79
C ASN A 931 -6.50 22.18 -1.60
N SER A 932 -6.43 21.17 -2.46
CA SER A 932 -5.16 20.77 -3.10
C SER A 932 -4.53 21.84 -3.97
N PRO A 933 -5.27 22.66 -4.76
CA PRO A 933 -4.67 23.74 -5.51
C PRO A 933 -4.00 24.80 -4.62
N ILE A 934 -4.57 25.09 -3.45
CA ILE A 934 -4.04 26.06 -2.49
C ILE A 934 -2.77 25.51 -1.85
N GLN A 935 -2.87 24.35 -1.26
CA GLN A 935 -1.77 23.70 -0.53
C GLN A 935 -0.60 23.32 -1.46
N GLY A 936 -0.92 22.84 -2.67
CA GLY A 936 0.10 22.50 -3.65
C GLY A 936 0.81 23.74 -4.20
N SER A 937 0.08 24.85 -4.44
CA SER A 937 0.70 26.11 -4.86
C SER A 937 1.62 26.68 -3.79
N ALA A 938 1.26 26.56 -2.50
CA ALA A 938 2.15 26.95 -1.40
C ALA A 938 3.43 26.10 -1.39
N ALA A 939 3.32 24.80 -1.63
CA ALA A 939 4.47 23.90 -1.73
C ALA A 939 5.37 24.26 -2.93
N ASP A 940 4.80 24.61 -4.07
CA ASP A 940 5.56 25.02 -5.25
C ASP A 940 6.28 26.35 -5.00
N LEU A 941 5.62 27.31 -4.36
CA LEU A 941 6.22 28.61 -4.03
C LEU A 941 7.46 28.49 -3.13
N ILE A 942 7.38 27.70 -2.06
CA ILE A 942 8.53 27.54 -1.18
C ILE A 942 9.68 26.81 -1.88
N LYS A 943 9.40 25.88 -2.79
CA LYS A 943 10.41 25.21 -3.61
C LYS A 943 11.12 26.19 -4.54
N ILE A 944 10.39 27.07 -5.20
CA ILE A 944 10.94 28.14 -6.05
C ILE A 944 11.80 29.06 -5.22
N ALA A 945 11.34 29.48 -4.04
CA ALA A 945 12.12 30.31 -3.14
C ALA A 945 13.43 29.62 -2.72
N MET A 946 13.38 28.33 -2.38
CA MET A 946 14.57 27.54 -2.02
C MET A 946 15.62 27.52 -3.15
N ILE A 947 15.17 27.35 -4.40
CA ILE A 947 16.04 27.35 -5.58
C ILE A 947 16.66 28.74 -5.75
N ASN A 948 15.86 29.78 -5.78
CA ASN A 948 16.33 31.17 -5.96
C ASN A 948 17.32 31.57 -4.87
N ILE A 949 17.03 31.26 -3.62
CA ILE A 949 17.91 31.57 -2.49
C ILE A 949 19.25 30.86 -2.65
N ARG A 950 19.24 29.55 -2.94
CA ARG A 950 20.48 28.79 -3.15
C ARG A 950 21.33 29.40 -4.26
N ASP A 951 20.73 29.67 -5.42
CA ASP A 951 21.44 30.21 -6.57
C ASP A 951 22.03 31.59 -6.28
N ARG A 952 21.33 32.42 -5.54
CA ARG A 952 21.86 33.73 -5.11
C ARG A 952 22.97 33.61 -4.06
N LEU A 953 22.82 32.72 -3.06
CA LEU A 953 23.92 32.47 -2.10
C LEU A 953 25.21 32.05 -2.80
N LEU A 954 25.10 31.18 -3.83
CA LEU A 954 26.23 30.74 -4.64
C LEU A 954 26.80 31.88 -5.51
N ALA A 955 25.93 32.64 -6.19
CA ALA A 955 26.35 33.74 -7.06
C ALA A 955 27.08 34.87 -6.29
N GLU A 956 26.56 35.19 -5.10
CA GLU A 956 27.14 36.21 -4.22
C GLU A 956 28.25 35.66 -3.33
N ARG A 957 28.59 34.36 -3.45
CA ARG A 957 29.65 33.65 -2.71
C ARG A 957 29.51 33.76 -1.19
N LEU A 958 28.25 33.71 -0.70
CA LEU A 958 27.95 33.77 0.72
C LEU A 958 28.23 32.40 1.37
N VAL A 959 28.65 32.43 2.63
CA VAL A 959 28.99 31.24 3.42
C VAL A 959 27.73 30.65 4.10
N ALA A 960 26.67 31.47 4.25
CA ALA A 960 25.41 31.04 4.79
C ALA A 960 24.85 29.77 4.10
N ARG A 961 24.20 28.89 4.86
CA ARG A 961 23.67 27.59 4.38
C ARG A 961 22.23 27.40 4.82
N MET A 962 21.38 26.92 3.89
CA MET A 962 20.05 26.41 4.21
C MET A 962 20.20 25.05 4.89
N LEU A 963 19.51 24.85 6.03
CA LEU A 963 19.64 23.64 6.84
C LEU A 963 18.36 22.82 6.87
N LEU A 964 17.18 23.45 6.95
CA LEU A 964 15.91 22.77 7.08
C LEU A 964 14.81 23.51 6.32
N GLN A 965 13.85 22.73 5.86
CA GLN A 965 12.54 23.22 5.44
C GLN A 965 11.46 22.56 6.34
N VAL A 966 10.62 23.37 7.00
CA VAL A 966 9.59 22.89 7.95
C VAL A 966 8.28 23.59 7.67
N HIS A 967 7.33 22.93 7.03
CA HIS A 967 6.05 23.50 6.57
C HIS A 967 6.27 24.72 5.64
N ASP A 968 6.02 25.92 6.13
CA ASP A 968 6.15 27.18 5.39
C ASP A 968 7.43 27.94 5.79
N GLU A 969 8.31 27.32 6.58
CA GLU A 969 9.51 27.91 7.19
C GLU A 969 10.79 27.34 6.56
N LEU A 970 11.76 28.21 6.29
CA LEU A 970 13.14 27.86 5.93
C LEU A 970 14.07 28.27 7.08
N VAL A 971 15.01 27.37 7.45
CA VAL A 971 15.99 27.60 8.51
C VAL A 971 17.39 27.59 7.90
N PHE A 972 18.16 28.61 8.23
CA PHE A 972 19.52 28.82 7.75
C PHE A 972 20.52 28.90 8.91
N GLU A 973 21.76 28.59 8.64
CA GLU A 973 22.91 28.87 9.47
C GLU A 973 23.69 30.02 8.80
N VAL A 974 23.83 31.13 9.49
CA VAL A 974 24.33 32.37 8.91
C VAL A 974 25.47 32.90 9.77
N PRO A 975 26.70 33.13 9.24
CA PRO A 975 27.75 33.85 9.93
C PRO A 975 27.29 35.24 10.37
N LEU A 976 27.79 35.70 11.51
CA LEU A 976 27.37 36.99 12.09
C LEU A 976 27.58 38.17 11.13
N GLU A 977 28.68 38.14 10.34
CA GLU A 977 28.98 39.16 9.34
C GLU A 977 28.08 39.18 8.12
N GLU A 978 27.40 38.06 7.80
CA GLU A 978 26.52 37.94 6.64
C GLU A 978 25.02 38.14 7.04
N LEU A 979 24.73 38.25 8.34
CA LEU A 979 23.34 38.17 8.84
C LEU A 979 22.39 39.19 8.20
N GLU A 980 22.81 40.46 8.05
CA GLU A 980 21.98 41.51 7.48
C GLU A 980 21.74 41.28 5.98
N VAL A 981 22.77 40.94 5.25
CA VAL A 981 22.70 40.67 3.80
C VAL A 981 21.83 39.44 3.52
N VAL A 982 22.07 38.33 4.23
CA VAL A 982 21.30 37.10 4.05
C VAL A 982 19.84 37.29 4.48
N THR A 983 19.55 38.03 5.55
CA THR A 983 18.20 38.36 5.96
C THR A 983 17.44 39.10 4.84
N GLY A 984 18.07 40.09 4.24
CA GLY A 984 17.49 40.84 3.13
C GLY A 984 17.30 39.98 1.87
N LEU A 985 18.28 39.15 1.54
CA LEU A 985 18.24 38.23 0.41
C LEU A 985 17.11 37.19 0.55
N VAL A 986 17.08 36.48 1.68
CA VAL A 986 16.07 35.42 1.93
C VAL A 986 14.67 36.02 1.91
N LYS A 987 14.45 37.14 2.59
CA LYS A 987 13.18 37.81 2.56
C LYS A 987 12.74 38.22 1.15
N HIS A 988 13.66 38.80 0.38
CA HIS A 988 13.40 39.22 -0.99
C HIS A 988 13.00 38.04 -1.89
N GLU A 989 13.74 36.94 -1.89
CA GLU A 989 13.48 35.80 -2.75
C GLU A 989 12.19 35.06 -2.37
N MET A 990 11.88 34.96 -1.08
CA MET A 990 10.63 34.37 -0.64
C MET A 990 9.42 35.27 -0.99
N GLU A 991 9.49 36.60 -0.78
CA GLU A 991 8.40 37.50 -1.10
C GLU A 991 8.16 37.67 -2.60
N ASN A 992 9.16 37.41 -3.44
CA ASN A 992 9.10 37.51 -4.90
C ASN A 992 9.11 36.16 -5.64
N ALA A 993 8.89 35.05 -4.92
CA ALA A 993 8.86 33.71 -5.53
C ALA A 993 7.79 33.55 -6.62
N ALA A 994 6.70 34.32 -6.56
CA ALA A 994 5.71 34.45 -7.64
C ALA A 994 4.97 35.78 -7.58
N SER A 995 4.43 36.20 -8.73
CA SER A 995 3.56 37.38 -8.84
C SER A 995 2.11 37.00 -8.57
N LEU A 996 1.59 37.36 -7.39
CA LEU A 996 0.22 37.12 -6.99
C LEU A 996 -0.61 38.42 -7.00
N SER A 997 -1.94 38.31 -6.97
CA SER A 997 -2.85 39.45 -6.81
C SER A 997 -2.74 40.16 -5.45
N VAL A 998 -2.13 39.52 -4.47
CA VAL A 998 -1.85 39.98 -3.12
C VAL A 998 -0.36 39.81 -2.80
N PRO A 999 0.26 40.68 -1.99
CA PRO A 999 1.68 40.54 -1.67
C PRO A 999 1.95 39.26 -0.84
N LEU A 1000 3.05 38.59 -1.12
CA LEU A 1000 3.62 37.62 -0.18
C LEU A 1000 4.36 38.39 0.93
N VAL A 1001 4.27 37.89 2.15
CA VAL A 1001 4.92 38.50 3.31
C VAL A 1001 5.66 37.41 4.09
N VAL A 1002 6.90 37.72 4.49
CA VAL A 1002 7.77 36.78 5.19
C VAL A 1002 8.21 37.37 6.51
N ASP A 1003 7.98 36.65 7.59
CA ASP A 1003 8.48 36.97 8.92
C ASP A 1003 9.87 36.35 9.10
N VAL A 1004 10.86 37.13 9.46
CA VAL A 1004 12.25 36.67 9.61
C VAL A 1004 12.75 36.97 11.02
N GLY A 1005 13.35 35.97 11.65
CA GLY A 1005 13.97 36.13 12.95
C GLY A 1005 15.28 35.33 13.05
N SER A 1006 16.18 35.78 13.92
CA SER A 1006 17.49 35.15 14.15
C SER A 1006 17.72 34.90 15.64
N GLY A 1007 18.48 33.83 15.95
CA GLY A 1007 18.77 33.45 17.33
C GLY A 1007 19.89 32.45 17.47
N ARG A 1008 20.33 32.20 18.69
CA ARG A 1008 21.36 31.20 19.03
C ARG A 1008 20.85 29.75 19.02
N ASN A 1009 19.56 29.61 18.92
CA ASN A 1009 18.87 28.32 18.78
C ASN A 1009 17.56 28.52 18.01
N TRP A 1010 16.95 27.41 17.59
CA TRP A 1010 15.75 27.47 16.74
C TRP A 1010 14.53 28.12 17.43
N VAL A 1011 14.42 28.08 18.77
CA VAL A 1011 13.30 28.73 19.48
C VAL A 1011 13.45 30.25 19.42
N GLU A 1012 14.68 30.76 19.60
CA GLU A 1012 14.95 32.20 19.61
C GLU A 1012 14.72 32.87 18.25
N THR A 1013 14.63 32.14 17.16
CA THR A 1013 14.30 32.68 15.83
C THR A 1013 12.81 33.07 15.69
N LYS A 1014 11.95 32.70 16.64
CA LYS A 1014 10.52 33.05 16.62
C LYS A 1014 10.20 34.03 17.75
N HIS A 1015 9.72 35.17 17.38
CA HIS A 1015 9.28 36.23 18.31
C HIS A 1015 7.90 35.99 18.88
#